data_2ad87cb1bb1cfae0b7283517c71e0ed6
#
_entry.id   2ad87cb1bb1cfae0b7283517c71e0ed6
#
_cell.length_a   1.000
_cell.length_b   1.000
_cell.length_c   1.000
_cell.angle_alpha   90.00
_cell.angle_beta   90.00
_cell.angle_gamma   90.00
#
_symmetry.space_group_name_H-M   'P 1'
#
loop_
_entity.id
_entity.type
_entity.pdbx_description
1 polymer ?
#
loop_
_entity_poly.entity_id
_entity_poly.type
_entity_poly.pdbx_seq_one_letter_code
_entity_poly.pdbx_strand_id
1 'polypeptide(L)'
;RSGELYKLFRDPQSIYRPFVRWWWNGDKVEADELKRELHILKEAGIGGVEINPVKFPGNDTDDLGKKSLPWLSDEWIDMLKVTFDEAKSLDMTCDLIVGSGWPFGAEFLKGDERADVVVNYSEKLSGPIDYEVSRDGLFCAADPAIRSPFLGKKMELVSLQLVPEPFGSLDQAIDLMDKEVDGTFKFKVPDGKYVLFALVKIRGFLEVINGAPGATGPVLNHFNKLAVQKYLNNMSDKIQNRLGPLSGNIRSLFTDSMELEGSNWSYDMAEEFKKRRGYDVQPYLPFILFKMGSMGNVLTYEPKVRFTPELDDTIQRVRYDFEYTKAELLRERFTQTYLDWCKGLNVKSRAQAYGRGFFPLESSLDYDIPECESWTMTWLRHRLGEEMSEEDYRRGRAYTMVNKYVSSAAHLRGKRLVSCEEMTNTYTVFNMTLELLKIGGDQTAISGVTHSIFHGFNYSPKEAPFPGWIRYGAYYNENNNWWPYFKYYTAYKGRMASALQHGTMYADIAILHPIADMWSTLGMQNEPFPATTNVKYKTLVWEAIHKNGSGCDYVSESIIRDAEMKDGYLCYGPRKYKTLFLIEVESMEPATAHKLYDFVASWGRNFCIEAYPHKSVGLKGHDKHDKEVQEWVAKMKQMDGRFILLHKPEKDFVGWYQGVQKDYGLTPYMTIEKPDPYLMQNRYQGDNREEMFFFSYAHRYNSHQTRISFSNEVVKGRQ
;
A
#
# COMPACT_ATOMS: atom_id res chain seq x y z
N ARG A 1 7.62 -7.26 -37.84
CA ARG A 1 6.88 -6.76 -36.65
C ARG A 1 7.28 -7.52 -35.40
N SER A 2 7.21 -8.85 -35.36
CA SER A 2 7.79 -9.64 -34.26
C SER A 2 9.30 -9.43 -34.06
N GLY A 3 10.01 -9.02 -35.09
CA GLY A 3 11.43 -8.71 -35.07
C GLY A 3 11.80 -7.46 -34.27
N GLU A 4 10.91 -6.47 -34.17
CA GLU A 4 11.17 -5.23 -33.44
C GLU A 4 11.04 -5.46 -31.93
N LEU A 5 9.97 -6.10 -31.47
CA LEU A 5 9.80 -6.49 -30.07
C LEU A 5 10.94 -7.43 -29.61
N TYR A 6 11.36 -8.36 -30.47
CA TYR A 6 12.49 -9.25 -30.19
C TYR A 6 13.81 -8.49 -30.03
N LYS A 7 14.06 -7.45 -30.86
CA LYS A 7 15.25 -6.60 -30.70
C LYS A 7 15.23 -5.86 -29.37
N LEU A 8 14.10 -5.24 -29.01
CA LEU A 8 13.92 -4.56 -27.72
C LEU A 8 14.09 -5.51 -26.53
N PHE A 9 13.56 -6.72 -26.64
CA PHE A 9 13.75 -7.77 -25.63
C PHE A 9 15.22 -8.19 -25.52
N ARG A 10 15.89 -8.42 -26.64
CA ARG A 10 17.28 -8.90 -26.65
C ARG A 10 18.26 -7.87 -26.08
N ASP A 11 18.05 -6.60 -26.42
CA ASP A 11 18.92 -5.48 -26.03
C ASP A 11 18.08 -4.30 -25.51
N PRO A 12 17.59 -4.39 -24.26
CA PRO A 12 16.74 -3.38 -23.68
C PRO A 12 17.52 -2.09 -23.40
N GLN A 13 16.87 -0.94 -23.67
CA GLN A 13 17.41 0.37 -23.31
C GLN A 13 17.58 0.48 -21.79
N SER A 14 18.47 1.36 -21.34
CA SER A 14 18.77 1.62 -19.93
C SER A 14 17.52 1.86 -19.07
N ILE A 15 16.53 2.58 -19.60
CA ILE A 15 15.31 2.91 -18.88
C ILE A 15 14.47 1.68 -18.44
N TYR A 16 14.60 0.55 -19.14
CA TYR A 16 13.92 -0.71 -18.79
C TYR A 16 14.74 -1.58 -17.87
N ARG A 17 16.04 -1.32 -17.73
CA ARG A 17 16.88 -2.07 -16.79
C ARG A 17 16.45 -1.78 -15.37
N PRO A 18 16.67 -2.71 -14.41
CA PRO A 18 16.31 -2.44 -13.03
C PRO A 18 17.08 -1.26 -12.48
N PHE A 19 16.44 -0.50 -11.60
CA PHE A 19 17.08 0.53 -10.80
C PHE A 19 17.44 -0.01 -9.44
N VAL A 20 18.21 0.76 -8.67
CA VAL A 20 18.46 0.49 -7.27
C VAL A 20 18.04 1.68 -6.43
N ARG A 21 17.47 1.42 -5.26
CA ARG A 21 17.42 2.38 -4.17
C ARG A 21 18.84 2.55 -3.66
N TRP A 22 19.34 3.77 -3.74
CA TRP A 22 20.72 4.08 -3.41
C TRP A 22 20.78 4.90 -2.14
N TRP A 23 21.05 4.23 -1.02
CA TRP A 23 21.08 4.88 0.28
C TRP A 23 22.35 5.67 0.48
N TRP A 24 22.20 6.96 0.60
CA TRP A 24 23.25 7.86 1.02
C TRP A 24 23.37 7.82 2.54
N ASN A 25 24.14 6.90 3.07
CA ASN A 25 24.26 6.60 4.49
C ASN A 25 24.76 7.79 5.30
N GLY A 26 23.88 8.40 6.11
CA GLY A 26 24.18 9.59 6.92
C GLY A 26 24.47 10.85 6.12
N ASP A 27 24.23 10.84 4.80
CA ASP A 27 24.67 11.88 3.88
C ASP A 27 26.19 12.18 3.98
N LYS A 28 26.98 11.14 4.34
CA LYS A 28 28.44 11.18 4.37
C LYS A 28 29.02 10.87 2.99
N VAL A 29 28.59 11.61 1.99
CA VAL A 29 28.89 11.35 0.57
C VAL A 29 29.99 12.27 0.04
N GLU A 30 30.80 11.75 -0.87
CA GLU A 30 31.89 12.46 -1.55
C GLU A 30 31.81 12.24 -3.06
N ALA A 31 32.18 13.25 -3.84
CA ALA A 31 32.01 13.28 -5.30
C ALA A 31 32.66 12.09 -6.02
N ASP A 32 33.90 11.77 -5.66
CA ASP A 32 34.63 10.69 -6.36
C ASP A 32 34.03 9.31 -6.06
N GLU A 33 33.55 9.08 -4.85
CA GLU A 33 32.92 7.83 -4.49
C GLU A 33 31.53 7.69 -5.14
N LEU A 34 30.73 8.77 -5.20
CA LEU A 34 29.46 8.78 -5.93
C LEU A 34 29.64 8.38 -7.39
N LYS A 35 30.65 8.93 -8.05
CA LYS A 35 31.01 8.57 -9.43
C LYS A 35 31.43 7.11 -9.52
N ARG A 36 32.31 6.65 -8.64
CA ARG A 36 32.78 5.26 -8.62
C ARG A 36 31.59 4.27 -8.49
N GLU A 37 30.69 4.53 -7.59
CA GLU A 37 29.53 3.65 -7.36
C GLU A 37 28.59 3.65 -8.58
N LEU A 38 28.35 4.79 -9.24
CA LEU A 38 27.59 4.85 -10.49
C LEU A 38 28.20 3.98 -11.59
N HIS A 39 29.54 4.00 -11.75
CA HIS A 39 30.23 3.12 -12.70
C HIS A 39 30.04 1.64 -12.37
N ILE A 40 30.20 1.25 -11.09
CA ILE A 40 29.98 -0.13 -10.64
C ILE A 40 28.55 -0.58 -10.92
N LEU A 41 27.56 0.26 -10.66
CA LEU A 41 26.16 -0.03 -10.93
C LEU A 41 25.88 -0.17 -12.43
N LYS A 42 26.46 0.71 -13.25
CA LYS A 42 26.33 0.62 -14.72
C LYS A 42 26.92 -0.66 -15.26
N GLU A 43 28.12 -1.06 -14.82
CA GLU A 43 28.77 -2.31 -15.21
C GLU A 43 27.95 -3.55 -14.79
N ALA A 44 27.28 -3.47 -13.64
CA ALA A 44 26.36 -4.50 -13.18
C ALA A 44 25.00 -4.54 -13.93
N GLY A 45 24.80 -3.66 -14.91
CA GLY A 45 23.59 -3.64 -15.72
C GLY A 45 22.41 -2.87 -15.10
N ILE A 46 22.65 -2.02 -14.13
CA ILE A 46 21.66 -1.13 -13.54
C ILE A 46 21.41 0.05 -14.47
N GLY A 47 20.14 0.38 -14.70
CA GLY A 47 19.72 1.46 -15.60
C GLY A 47 19.48 2.81 -14.93
N GLY A 48 19.39 2.83 -13.61
CA GLY A 48 19.17 4.06 -12.87
C GLY A 48 19.27 3.90 -11.37
N VAL A 49 19.23 5.02 -10.68
CA VAL A 49 19.32 5.09 -9.21
C VAL A 49 18.19 5.93 -8.64
N GLU A 50 17.67 5.52 -7.50
CA GLU A 50 16.84 6.35 -6.64
C GLU A 50 17.74 6.90 -5.53
N ILE A 51 18.02 8.21 -5.58
CA ILE A 51 18.83 8.87 -4.54
C ILE A 51 18.00 8.95 -3.27
N ASN A 52 18.46 8.30 -2.21
CA ASN A 52 17.71 8.09 -0.98
C ASN A 52 18.59 8.32 0.25
N PRO A 53 18.65 9.55 0.77
CA PRO A 53 19.35 9.85 2.01
C PRO A 53 18.70 9.11 3.18
N VAL A 54 19.52 8.50 4.03
CA VAL A 54 19.06 7.81 5.24
C VAL A 54 20.03 8.03 6.39
N LYS A 55 19.55 7.77 7.60
CA LYS A 55 20.37 7.78 8.81
C LYS A 55 21.56 6.84 8.65
N PHE A 56 22.73 7.25 9.13
CA PHE A 56 23.94 6.42 9.17
C PHE A 56 23.66 5.10 9.92
N PRO A 57 24.27 3.98 9.53
CA PRO A 57 24.27 2.75 10.33
C PRO A 57 24.75 3.00 11.77
N GLY A 58 24.52 2.09 12.69
CA GLY A 58 24.74 2.29 14.12
C GLY A 58 26.17 2.77 14.51
N ASN A 59 26.33 3.14 15.78
CA ASN A 59 27.56 3.74 16.30
C ASN A 59 28.80 2.82 16.28
N ASP A 60 28.59 1.53 16.06
CA ASP A 60 29.61 0.48 15.89
C ASP A 60 30.16 0.42 14.45
N THR A 61 29.58 1.18 13.53
CA THR A 61 30.09 1.31 12.16
C THR A 61 31.13 2.44 12.09
N ASP A 62 32.34 2.12 11.63
CA ASP A 62 33.40 3.12 11.43
C ASP A 62 33.03 4.07 10.30
N ASP A 63 32.78 5.33 10.62
CA ASP A 63 32.39 6.36 9.66
C ASP A 63 33.61 7.01 8.96
N LEU A 64 34.81 6.54 9.22
CA LEU A 64 36.07 7.04 8.67
C LEU A 64 36.31 8.54 8.92
N GLY A 65 35.65 9.12 9.91
CA GLY A 65 35.70 10.56 10.17
C GLY A 65 35.03 11.41 9.08
N LYS A 66 34.23 10.80 8.19
CA LYS A 66 33.52 11.50 7.12
C LYS A 66 32.43 12.40 7.68
N LYS A 67 32.33 13.61 7.14
CA LYS A 67 31.34 14.61 7.55
C LYS A 67 29.98 14.31 6.90
N SER A 68 28.92 14.42 7.68
CA SER A 68 27.55 14.46 7.11
C SER A 68 27.30 15.81 6.46
N LEU A 69 26.70 15.78 5.26
CA LEU A 69 26.18 16.96 4.58
C LEU A 69 24.71 17.11 4.94
N PRO A 70 24.28 18.15 5.68
CA PRO A 70 22.88 18.27 6.04
C PRO A 70 21.97 18.31 4.80
N TRP A 71 20.87 17.60 4.84
CA TRP A 71 19.88 17.59 3.76
C TRP A 71 19.48 19.01 3.36
N LEU A 72 19.49 19.29 2.06
CA LEU A 72 19.24 20.59 1.43
C LEU A 72 20.30 21.68 1.76
N SER A 73 21.44 21.33 2.33
CA SER A 73 22.58 22.27 2.37
C SER A 73 23.18 22.45 0.96
N ASP A 74 23.90 23.53 0.77
CA ASP A 74 24.54 23.81 -0.52
C ASP A 74 25.48 22.69 -0.94
N GLU A 75 26.27 22.16 -0.03
CA GLU A 75 27.20 21.05 -0.27
C GLU A 75 26.45 19.77 -0.63
N TRP A 76 25.32 19.48 0.02
CA TRP A 76 24.48 18.34 -0.31
C TRP A 76 23.88 18.46 -1.72
N ILE A 77 23.39 19.67 -2.08
CA ILE A 77 22.86 19.95 -3.41
C ILE A 77 23.97 19.84 -4.47
N ASP A 78 25.19 20.24 -4.17
CA ASP A 78 26.33 20.05 -5.08
C ASP A 78 26.61 18.56 -5.36
N MET A 79 26.39 17.68 -4.38
CA MET A 79 26.50 16.22 -4.58
C MET A 79 25.37 15.68 -5.48
N LEU A 80 24.18 16.26 -5.41
CA LEU A 80 23.13 15.95 -6.41
C LEU A 80 23.60 16.32 -7.83
N LYS A 81 24.22 17.48 -8.02
CA LYS A 81 24.73 17.89 -9.33
C LYS A 81 25.77 16.91 -9.86
N VAL A 82 26.74 16.55 -9.03
CA VAL A 82 27.75 15.53 -9.40
C VAL A 82 27.09 14.23 -9.84
N THR A 83 26.10 13.78 -9.10
CA THR A 83 25.37 12.55 -9.39
C THR A 83 24.59 12.66 -10.70
N PHE A 84 23.87 13.74 -10.93
CA PHE A 84 23.08 13.94 -12.15
C PHE A 84 23.97 14.01 -13.39
N ASP A 85 25.08 14.74 -13.32
CA ASP A 85 26.01 14.89 -14.44
C ASP A 85 26.67 13.54 -14.79
N GLU A 86 27.14 12.81 -13.77
CA GLU A 86 27.77 11.50 -13.99
C GLU A 86 26.76 10.46 -14.49
N ALA A 87 25.55 10.40 -13.92
CA ALA A 87 24.50 9.48 -14.37
C ALA A 87 24.14 9.72 -15.85
N LYS A 88 24.02 10.99 -16.27
CA LYS A 88 23.78 11.33 -17.69
C LYS A 88 24.90 10.85 -18.58
N SER A 89 26.16 11.02 -18.19
CA SER A 89 27.32 10.57 -18.97
C SER A 89 27.32 9.05 -19.16
N LEU A 90 26.71 8.30 -18.24
CA LEU A 90 26.60 6.84 -18.23
C LEU A 90 25.29 6.33 -18.84
N ASP A 91 24.44 7.19 -19.38
CA ASP A 91 23.08 6.82 -19.81
C ASP A 91 22.32 6.09 -18.68
N MET A 92 22.33 6.69 -17.50
CA MET A 92 21.57 6.24 -16.32
C MET A 92 20.53 7.28 -15.90
N THR A 93 19.39 6.80 -15.45
CA THR A 93 18.29 7.64 -14.96
C THR A 93 18.43 7.88 -13.45
N CYS A 94 18.10 9.09 -12.99
CA CYS A 94 17.95 9.40 -11.58
C CYS A 94 16.48 9.60 -11.22
N ASP A 95 16.09 9.04 -10.08
CA ASP A 95 14.91 9.42 -9.30
C ASP A 95 15.39 10.02 -7.97
N LEU A 96 14.56 10.81 -7.32
CA LEU A 96 14.89 11.43 -6.05
C LEU A 96 13.75 11.25 -5.05
N ILE A 97 14.05 10.74 -3.85
CA ILE A 97 13.08 10.69 -2.77
C ILE A 97 12.75 12.10 -2.26
N VAL A 98 11.51 12.32 -1.87
CA VAL A 98 11.09 13.53 -1.16
C VAL A 98 11.44 13.39 0.31
N GLY A 99 12.22 14.34 0.83
CA GLY A 99 12.72 14.26 2.19
C GLY A 99 13.85 13.25 2.35
N SER A 100 13.91 12.64 3.51
CA SER A 100 14.83 11.57 3.86
C SER A 100 14.15 10.67 4.90
N GLY A 101 14.38 9.37 4.79
CA GLY A 101 13.59 8.43 5.57
C GLY A 101 12.12 8.43 5.14
N TRP A 102 11.23 7.97 6.01
CA TRP A 102 9.78 7.91 5.71
C TRP A 102 8.92 7.84 6.99
N PRO A 103 7.63 8.27 6.97
CA PRO A 103 7.15 9.30 6.04
C PRO A 103 7.96 10.58 6.22
N PHE A 104 7.96 11.47 5.26
CA PHE A 104 8.81 12.64 5.35
C PHE A 104 8.29 13.69 6.33
N GLY A 105 9.23 14.43 6.90
CA GLY A 105 9.01 15.50 7.85
C GLY A 105 10.29 16.29 8.05
N ALA A 106 10.29 17.22 8.98
CA ALA A 106 11.47 18.01 9.29
C ALA A 106 11.34 18.76 10.62
N GLU A 107 12.45 19.17 11.19
CA GLU A 107 12.51 19.97 12.43
C GLU A 107 11.82 21.34 12.31
N PHE A 108 11.73 21.92 11.09
CA PHE A 108 11.09 23.21 10.89
C PHE A 108 9.56 23.17 10.98
N LEU A 109 8.93 21.99 10.97
CA LEU A 109 7.47 21.85 11.10
C LEU A 109 7.01 22.28 12.51
N LYS A 110 5.95 23.09 12.56
CA LYS A 110 5.44 23.65 13.81
C LYS A 110 3.92 23.49 13.91
N GLY A 111 3.42 23.36 15.14
CA GLY A 111 1.98 23.34 15.40
C GLY A 111 1.22 22.35 14.52
N ASP A 112 0.23 22.84 13.79
CA ASP A 112 -0.66 22.04 12.92
C ASP A 112 0.04 21.45 11.67
N GLU A 113 1.27 21.84 11.41
CA GLU A 113 2.08 21.24 10.35
C GLU A 113 2.57 19.83 10.70
N ARG A 114 2.53 19.47 11.99
CA ARG A 114 2.93 18.15 12.51
C ARG A 114 1.77 17.17 12.52
N ALA A 115 2.06 15.90 12.28
CA ALA A 115 1.07 14.83 12.31
C ALA A 115 0.34 14.75 13.66
N ASP A 116 -0.98 14.63 13.60
CA ASP A 116 -1.86 14.46 14.75
C ASP A 116 -2.51 13.08 14.76
N VAL A 117 -2.71 12.55 15.95
CA VAL A 117 -3.52 11.34 16.18
C VAL A 117 -4.48 11.57 17.34
N VAL A 118 -5.69 11.05 17.19
CA VAL A 118 -6.65 10.88 18.28
C VAL A 118 -6.70 9.40 18.60
N VAL A 119 -6.45 9.08 19.86
CA VAL A 119 -6.42 7.70 20.36
C VAL A 119 -7.35 7.53 21.54
N ASN A 120 -7.88 6.31 21.73
CA ASN A 120 -8.65 5.98 22.91
C ASN A 120 -7.85 5.14 23.90
N TYR A 121 -8.17 5.31 25.16
CA TYR A 121 -7.86 4.37 26.23
C TYR A 121 -9.18 3.93 26.88
N SER A 122 -9.27 2.67 27.26
CA SER A 122 -10.47 2.17 27.93
C SER A 122 -10.13 1.15 29.00
N GLU A 123 -10.88 1.21 30.10
CA GLU A 123 -10.72 0.36 31.28
C GLU A 123 -12.07 -0.11 31.81
N LYS A 124 -12.19 -1.41 32.17
CA LYS A 124 -13.40 -1.97 32.80
C LYS A 124 -13.38 -1.71 34.28
N LEU A 125 -14.48 -1.17 34.80
CA LEU A 125 -14.70 -0.88 36.20
C LEU A 125 -15.96 -1.57 36.69
N SER A 126 -15.96 -1.96 37.95
CA SER A 126 -17.13 -2.55 38.61
C SER A 126 -17.46 -1.73 39.88
N GLY A 127 -18.65 -1.16 39.91
CA GLY A 127 -19.11 -0.39 41.06
C GLY A 127 -19.96 -1.21 42.02
N PRO A 128 -20.29 -0.61 43.19
CA PRO A 128 -19.98 0.76 43.56
C PRO A 128 -18.55 0.93 44.12
N ILE A 129 -17.75 1.84 43.54
CA ILE A 129 -16.41 2.19 44.04
C ILE A 129 -16.14 3.68 43.89
N ASP A 130 -15.31 4.24 44.77
CA ASP A 130 -14.66 5.52 44.53
C ASP A 130 -13.41 5.28 43.71
N TYR A 131 -13.27 5.97 42.58
CA TYR A 131 -12.17 5.76 41.62
C TYR A 131 -11.40 7.06 41.40
N GLU A 132 -10.09 6.91 41.34
CA GLU A 132 -9.17 8.03 41.05
C GLU A 132 -8.23 7.67 39.92
N VAL A 133 -8.03 8.60 39.02
CA VAL A 133 -7.04 8.47 37.91
C VAL A 133 -6.43 9.82 37.61
N SER A 134 -5.11 9.86 37.49
CA SER A 134 -4.42 11.10 37.12
C SER A 134 -4.47 11.36 35.59
N ARG A 135 -4.46 12.62 35.19
CA ARG A 135 -4.35 13.01 33.80
C ARG A 135 -3.10 12.42 33.14
N ASP A 136 -1.96 12.49 33.83
CA ASP A 136 -0.71 11.92 33.35
C ASP A 136 -0.80 10.38 33.19
N GLY A 137 -1.51 9.71 34.09
CA GLY A 137 -1.78 8.28 33.99
C GLY A 137 -2.60 7.95 32.74
N LEU A 138 -3.63 8.75 32.42
CA LEU A 138 -4.41 8.60 31.20
C LEU A 138 -3.56 8.84 29.95
N PHE A 139 -2.71 9.85 29.97
CA PHE A 139 -1.80 10.13 28.86
C PHE A 139 -0.82 8.97 28.63
N CYS A 140 -0.18 8.48 29.68
CA CYS A 140 0.72 7.33 29.57
C CYS A 140 0.00 6.08 29.06
N ALA A 141 -1.24 5.85 29.49
CA ALA A 141 -2.02 4.67 29.08
C ALA A 141 -2.53 4.77 27.63
N ALA A 142 -2.80 5.97 27.14
CA ALA A 142 -3.27 6.24 25.79
C ALA A 142 -2.12 6.34 24.78
N ASP A 143 -0.93 6.75 25.21
CA ASP A 143 0.23 6.93 24.35
C ASP A 143 0.57 5.62 23.62
N PRO A 144 0.54 5.58 22.30
CA PRO A 144 0.90 4.39 21.54
C PRO A 144 2.39 4.01 21.65
N ALA A 145 3.20 4.78 22.36
CA ALA A 145 4.65 4.55 22.55
C ALA A 145 5.41 4.28 21.24
N ILE A 146 4.97 4.93 20.18
CA ILE A 146 5.53 4.78 18.85
C ILE A 146 6.84 5.56 18.80
N ARG A 147 7.95 4.86 18.90
CA ARG A 147 9.30 5.40 18.72
C ARG A 147 9.64 6.60 19.61
N SER A 148 10.89 6.86 19.82
CA SER A 148 11.45 7.87 20.72
C SER A 148 10.56 9.08 21.00
N PRO A 149 10.39 9.51 22.25
CA PRO A 149 9.60 10.68 22.56
C PRO A 149 10.18 11.87 21.81
N PHE A 150 9.47 12.31 20.77
CA PHE A 150 9.84 13.50 20.04
C PHE A 150 9.72 14.72 20.97
N LEU A 151 10.78 15.52 21.06
CA LEU A 151 10.76 16.77 21.82
C LEU A 151 9.72 17.73 21.23
N GLY A 152 8.69 18.05 22.00
CA GLY A 152 7.58 18.92 21.57
C GLY A 152 6.28 18.21 21.23
N LYS A 153 6.19 16.91 21.47
CA LYS A 153 4.92 16.18 21.50
C LYS A 153 3.99 16.82 22.53
N LYS A 154 2.75 17.13 22.08
CA LYS A 154 1.71 17.69 22.95
C LYS A 154 0.54 16.76 23.06
N MET A 155 0.06 16.55 24.27
CA MET A 155 -1.10 15.71 24.60
C MET A 155 -2.21 16.57 25.17
N GLU A 156 -3.44 16.27 24.77
CA GLU A 156 -4.65 16.94 25.21
C GLU A 156 -5.72 15.88 25.49
N LEU A 157 -6.30 15.92 26.69
CA LEU A 157 -7.45 15.10 27.01
C LEU A 157 -8.69 15.75 26.38
N VAL A 158 -9.27 15.08 25.39
CA VAL A 158 -10.42 15.57 24.63
C VAL A 158 -11.73 15.23 25.35
N SER A 159 -11.83 14.00 25.90
CA SER A 159 -12.98 13.56 26.68
C SER A 159 -12.58 12.48 27.67
N LEU A 160 -13.33 12.43 28.78
CA LEU A 160 -13.28 11.35 29.76
C LEU A 160 -14.72 10.99 30.13
N GLN A 161 -15.12 9.74 29.86
CA GLN A 161 -16.50 9.29 29.99
C GLN A 161 -16.57 7.92 30.68
N LEU A 162 -17.62 7.71 31.44
CA LEU A 162 -17.96 6.42 32.00
C LEU A 162 -19.26 5.93 31.36
N VAL A 163 -19.23 4.75 30.76
CA VAL A 163 -20.39 4.16 30.07
C VAL A 163 -20.78 2.84 30.68
N PRO A 164 -22.09 2.54 30.79
CA PRO A 164 -22.56 1.26 31.35
C PRO A 164 -22.27 0.10 30.37
N GLU A 165 -22.19 -1.12 30.88
CA GLU A 165 -22.10 -2.35 30.10
C GLU A 165 -23.33 -3.23 30.36
N PRO A 166 -24.19 -3.51 29.35
CA PRO A 166 -24.09 -3.11 27.92
C PRO A 166 -24.37 -1.62 27.70
N PHE A 167 -23.76 -1.06 26.66
CA PHE A 167 -23.93 0.32 26.24
C PHE A 167 -24.87 0.40 25.04
N GLY A 168 -25.99 1.10 25.18
CA GLY A 168 -27.05 1.12 24.17
C GLY A 168 -27.35 2.48 23.54
N SER A 169 -26.95 3.58 24.19
CA SER A 169 -27.18 4.93 23.71
C SER A 169 -26.12 5.90 24.22
N LEU A 170 -25.74 6.87 23.40
CA LEU A 170 -24.78 7.92 23.79
C LEU A 170 -25.24 8.69 25.03
N ASP A 171 -26.55 8.84 25.25
CA ASP A 171 -27.12 9.53 26.40
C ASP A 171 -26.81 8.84 27.72
N GLN A 172 -26.42 7.59 27.72
CA GLN A 172 -26.00 6.84 28.91
C GLN A 172 -24.58 7.17 29.38
N ALA A 173 -23.80 7.86 28.54
CA ALA A 173 -22.43 8.21 28.86
C ALA A 173 -22.41 9.33 29.92
N ILE A 174 -21.64 9.11 30.98
CA ILE A 174 -21.42 10.07 32.04
C ILE A 174 -20.14 10.84 31.75
N ASP A 175 -20.24 12.12 31.47
CA ASP A 175 -19.09 13.00 31.32
C ASP A 175 -18.39 13.23 32.67
N LEU A 176 -17.08 13.06 32.67
CA LEU A 176 -16.23 13.18 33.85
C LEU A 176 -15.22 14.35 33.74
N MET A 177 -15.27 15.14 32.70
CA MET A 177 -14.30 16.22 32.49
C MET A 177 -14.31 17.27 33.60
N ASP A 178 -15.45 17.48 34.25
CA ASP A 178 -15.62 18.40 35.39
C ASP A 178 -15.14 17.83 36.72
N LYS A 179 -14.72 16.57 36.80
CA LYS A 179 -14.30 15.87 38.04
C LYS A 179 -12.82 16.00 38.34
N GLU A 180 -12.10 16.81 37.58
CA GLU A 180 -10.67 17.02 37.79
C GLU A 180 -10.39 18.00 38.94
N VAL A 181 -9.51 17.56 39.84
CA VAL A 181 -8.93 18.40 40.88
C VAL A 181 -7.44 18.17 40.94
N ASP A 182 -6.64 19.21 40.74
CA ASP A 182 -5.18 19.16 40.75
C ASP A 182 -4.57 18.02 39.88
N GLY A 183 -5.06 17.89 38.64
CA GLY A 183 -4.58 16.89 37.68
C GLY A 183 -5.05 15.47 37.96
N THR A 184 -6.00 15.25 38.89
CA THR A 184 -6.57 13.95 39.21
C THR A 184 -8.09 13.99 39.09
N PHE A 185 -8.65 13.02 38.37
CA PHE A 185 -10.10 12.83 38.27
C PHE A 185 -10.56 11.91 39.42
N LYS A 186 -11.55 12.38 40.19
CA LYS A 186 -12.12 11.66 41.31
C LYS A 186 -13.62 11.56 41.13
N PHE A 187 -14.12 10.34 41.06
CA PHE A 187 -15.53 10.10 40.82
C PHE A 187 -15.99 8.76 41.41
N LYS A 188 -17.28 8.65 41.59
CA LYS A 188 -17.91 7.43 42.04
C LYS A 188 -18.41 6.63 40.82
N VAL A 189 -17.99 5.39 40.70
CA VAL A 189 -18.56 4.43 39.76
C VAL A 189 -19.86 3.92 40.37
N PRO A 190 -21.02 4.04 39.66
CA PRO A 190 -22.28 3.53 40.15
C PRO A 190 -22.30 2.00 40.31
N ASP A 191 -23.30 1.45 40.97
CA ASP A 191 -23.46 0.00 41.03
C ASP A 191 -23.63 -0.61 39.63
N GLY A 192 -22.90 -1.69 39.38
CA GLY A 192 -22.91 -2.36 38.10
C GLY A 192 -21.56 -2.39 37.38
N LYS A 193 -21.61 -2.76 36.11
CA LYS A 193 -20.42 -2.82 35.20
C LYS A 193 -20.35 -1.59 34.31
N TYR A 194 -19.18 -1.00 34.27
CA TYR A 194 -18.90 0.20 33.48
C TYR A 194 -17.59 0.08 32.74
N VAL A 195 -17.41 0.92 31.71
CA VAL A 195 -16.14 1.11 31.04
C VAL A 195 -15.80 2.59 31.04
N LEU A 196 -14.61 2.93 31.50
CA LEU A 196 -14.04 4.25 31.41
C LEU A 196 -13.39 4.41 30.02
N PHE A 197 -13.74 5.48 29.31
CA PHE A 197 -13.12 5.86 28.06
C PHE A 197 -12.44 7.22 28.20
N ALA A 198 -11.17 7.28 27.83
CA ALA A 198 -10.42 8.52 27.65
C ALA A 198 -10.06 8.70 26.16
N LEU A 199 -10.37 9.85 25.61
CA LEU A 199 -9.99 10.25 24.27
C LEU A 199 -8.85 11.27 24.36
N VAL A 200 -7.70 10.95 23.80
CA VAL A 200 -6.50 11.78 23.87
C VAL A 200 -6.05 12.17 22.47
N LYS A 201 -5.83 13.47 22.25
CA LYS A 201 -5.22 13.98 21.03
C LYS A 201 -3.73 14.18 21.26
N ILE A 202 -2.91 13.68 20.35
CA ILE A 202 -1.46 13.74 20.43
C ILE A 202 -0.93 14.39 19.16
N ARG A 203 -0.38 15.60 19.29
CA ARG A 203 0.27 16.33 18.22
C ARG A 203 1.76 16.06 18.20
N GLY A 204 2.34 15.84 17.02
CA GLY A 204 3.75 15.53 16.88
C GLY A 204 4.10 14.18 17.52
N PHE A 205 3.21 13.21 17.41
CA PHE A 205 3.38 11.87 17.97
C PHE A 205 4.35 11.00 17.17
N LEU A 206 4.63 11.37 15.94
CA LEU A 206 5.39 10.58 14.98
C LEU A 206 6.64 11.32 14.54
N GLU A 207 7.77 10.62 14.54
CA GLU A 207 9.05 11.08 14.04
C GLU A 207 9.41 10.35 12.75
N VAL A 208 10.14 11.04 11.86
CA VAL A 208 10.66 10.46 10.61
C VAL A 208 11.48 9.21 10.90
N ILE A 209 11.18 8.14 10.19
CA ILE A 209 11.93 6.88 10.30
C ILE A 209 13.22 7.00 9.52
N ASN A 210 14.36 6.87 10.23
CA ASN A 210 15.68 6.82 9.61
C ASN A 210 16.02 8.04 8.73
N GLY A 211 15.58 9.23 9.10
CA GLY A 211 15.95 10.47 8.44
C GLY A 211 17.44 10.77 8.58
N ALA A 212 18.06 11.27 7.51
CA ALA A 212 19.42 11.79 7.50
C ALA A 212 19.50 13.15 8.23
N PRO A 213 20.69 13.62 8.61
CA PRO A 213 20.85 14.94 9.23
C PRO A 213 20.23 16.07 8.41
N GLY A 214 19.44 16.93 9.05
CA GLY A 214 18.70 18.01 8.41
C GLY A 214 17.29 17.64 7.91
N ALA A 215 16.98 16.35 7.85
CA ALA A 215 15.67 15.84 7.45
C ALA A 215 15.00 14.94 8.51
N THR A 216 15.50 14.98 9.74
CA THR A 216 14.90 14.36 10.92
C THR A 216 13.79 15.24 11.49
N GLY A 217 13.08 14.77 12.49
CA GLY A 217 12.09 15.54 13.23
C GLY A 217 10.68 15.04 13.06
N PRO A 218 9.66 15.87 13.38
CA PRO A 218 8.27 15.46 13.32
C PRO A 218 7.82 15.18 11.89
N VAL A 219 6.99 14.15 11.74
CA VAL A 219 6.34 13.85 10.46
C VAL A 219 5.32 14.92 10.11
N LEU A 220 5.25 15.25 8.83
CA LEU A 220 4.30 16.17 8.24
C LEU A 220 2.84 15.72 8.48
N ASN A 221 1.96 16.67 8.77
CA ASN A 221 0.53 16.41 8.73
C ASN A 221 0.03 16.35 7.27
N HIS A 222 -0.20 15.16 6.78
CA HIS A 222 -0.65 14.91 5.41
C HIS A 222 -2.09 15.39 5.14
N PHE A 223 -2.85 15.69 6.19
CA PHE A 223 -4.19 16.27 6.08
C PHE A 223 -4.17 17.80 6.09
N ASN A 224 -3.01 18.43 6.20
CA ASN A 224 -2.85 19.89 6.15
C ASN A 224 -2.24 20.32 4.82
N LYS A 225 -3.07 20.75 3.87
CA LYS A 225 -2.66 21.13 2.52
C LYS A 225 -1.55 22.18 2.49
N LEU A 226 -1.65 23.21 3.33
CA LEU A 226 -0.67 24.30 3.36
C LEU A 226 0.69 23.80 3.88
N ALA A 227 0.68 22.92 4.86
CA ALA A 227 1.90 22.29 5.37
C ALA A 227 2.56 21.41 4.30
N VAL A 228 1.78 20.63 3.55
CA VAL A 228 2.25 19.85 2.41
C VAL A 228 2.90 20.75 1.36
N GLN A 229 2.23 21.80 0.93
CA GLN A 229 2.76 22.76 -0.04
C GLN A 229 4.08 23.40 0.43
N LYS A 230 4.12 23.86 1.68
CA LYS A 230 5.30 24.46 2.29
C LYS A 230 6.50 23.52 2.28
N TYR A 231 6.28 22.26 2.68
CA TYR A 231 7.34 21.25 2.72
C TYR A 231 7.90 20.95 1.33
N LEU A 232 7.02 20.68 0.37
CA LEU A 232 7.39 20.33 -0.99
C LEU A 232 8.10 21.49 -1.69
N ASN A 233 7.57 22.71 -1.58
CA ASN A 233 8.18 23.89 -2.18
C ASN A 233 9.55 24.21 -1.55
N ASN A 234 9.69 24.05 -0.22
CA ASN A 234 11.00 24.24 0.42
C ASN A 234 12.09 23.35 -0.19
N MET A 235 11.76 22.10 -0.50
CA MET A 235 12.69 21.19 -1.14
C MET A 235 13.00 21.59 -2.58
N SER A 236 11.98 21.77 -3.42
CA SER A 236 12.19 22.10 -4.82
C SER A 236 12.86 23.46 -5.03
N ASP A 237 12.48 24.47 -4.28
CA ASP A 237 13.03 25.82 -4.42
C ASP A 237 14.53 25.85 -4.06
N LYS A 238 14.91 25.22 -2.97
CA LYS A 238 16.35 25.15 -2.59
C LYS A 238 17.20 24.46 -3.64
N ILE A 239 16.72 23.34 -4.18
CA ILE A 239 17.46 22.60 -5.21
C ILE A 239 17.50 23.42 -6.51
N GLN A 240 16.35 23.93 -6.99
CA GLN A 240 16.28 24.64 -8.26
C GLN A 240 16.95 26.01 -8.26
N ASN A 241 16.98 26.71 -7.13
CA ASN A 241 17.71 27.97 -6.98
C ASN A 241 19.22 27.78 -7.17
N ARG A 242 19.75 26.60 -6.87
CA ARG A 242 21.18 26.29 -7.01
C ARG A 242 21.51 25.58 -8.35
N LEU A 243 20.68 24.63 -8.77
CA LEU A 243 20.96 23.77 -9.92
C LEU A 243 20.17 24.10 -11.18
N GLY A 244 19.17 24.97 -11.10
CA GLY A 244 18.18 25.13 -12.17
C GLY A 244 17.11 24.04 -12.10
N PRO A 245 16.29 23.91 -13.16
CA PRO A 245 15.14 23.02 -13.18
C PRO A 245 15.50 21.56 -12.87
N LEU A 246 14.68 20.92 -12.04
CA LEU A 246 14.76 19.46 -11.77
C LEU A 246 14.44 18.64 -13.01
N SER A 247 13.54 19.15 -13.90
CA SER A 247 13.28 18.53 -15.18
C SER A 247 14.56 18.42 -16.02
N GLY A 248 14.75 17.25 -16.64
CA GLY A 248 15.99 16.95 -17.36
C GLY A 248 17.14 16.45 -16.48
N ASN A 249 17.01 16.48 -15.16
CA ASN A 249 17.95 15.88 -14.21
C ASN A 249 17.42 14.60 -13.58
N ILE A 250 16.13 14.58 -13.26
CA ILE A 250 15.45 13.42 -12.68
C ILE A 250 14.24 13.01 -13.50
N ARG A 251 13.93 11.72 -13.50
CA ARG A 251 12.71 11.17 -14.08
C ARG A 251 11.50 11.44 -13.18
N SER A 252 11.64 11.19 -11.90
CA SER A 252 10.54 11.26 -10.94
C SER A 252 10.98 11.71 -9.55
N LEU A 253 10.02 12.31 -8.83
CA LEU A 253 10.06 12.48 -7.38
C LEU A 253 9.29 11.34 -6.74
N PHE A 254 9.87 10.74 -5.72
CA PHE A 254 9.37 9.56 -5.05
C PHE A 254 8.94 9.84 -3.62
N THR A 255 7.77 9.36 -3.23
CA THR A 255 7.36 9.23 -1.83
C THR A 255 7.23 7.76 -1.46
N ASP A 256 7.95 7.39 -0.41
CA ASP A 256 7.94 6.04 0.16
C ASP A 256 6.59 5.70 0.81
N SER A 257 6.42 4.48 1.29
CA SER A 257 5.17 4.01 1.91
C SER A 257 4.68 4.96 2.99
N MET A 258 3.36 5.22 2.95
CA MET A 258 2.70 6.15 3.87
C MET A 258 2.47 5.51 5.23
N GLU A 259 3.55 5.21 5.94
CA GLU A 259 3.51 4.67 7.29
C GLU A 259 3.17 5.76 8.31
N LEU A 260 1.99 6.35 8.19
CA LEU A 260 1.52 7.46 9.02
C LEU A 260 1.14 7.03 10.44
N GLU A 261 1.35 5.76 10.77
CA GLU A 261 1.24 5.17 12.11
C GLU A 261 -0.10 5.46 12.81
N GLY A 262 -1.18 5.52 12.03
CA GLY A 262 -2.52 5.80 12.53
C GLY A 262 -2.87 7.29 12.63
N SER A 263 -2.07 8.19 12.05
CA SER A 263 -2.45 9.61 11.91
C SER A 263 -3.86 9.74 11.34
N ASN A 264 -4.75 10.36 12.10
CA ASN A 264 -6.18 10.36 11.80
C ASN A 264 -6.86 11.70 12.09
N TRP A 265 -6.08 12.75 12.37
CA TRP A 265 -6.63 14.03 12.77
C TRP A 265 -5.95 15.21 12.10
N SER A 266 -6.72 16.30 12.00
CA SER A 266 -6.26 17.62 11.58
C SER A 266 -7.08 18.69 12.30
N TYR A 267 -6.66 19.93 12.27
CA TYR A 267 -7.28 21.04 12.99
C TYR A 267 -8.77 21.24 12.65
N ASP A 268 -9.20 20.88 11.46
CA ASP A 268 -10.57 21.05 10.96
C ASP A 268 -11.28 19.71 10.66
N MET A 269 -10.76 18.59 11.15
CA MET A 269 -11.30 17.25 10.85
C MET A 269 -12.78 17.12 11.23
N ALA A 270 -13.18 17.61 12.40
CA ALA A 270 -14.56 17.53 12.85
C ALA A 270 -15.51 18.36 11.96
N GLU A 271 -15.07 19.55 11.54
CA GLU A 271 -15.84 20.42 10.65
C GLU A 271 -16.00 19.81 9.26
N GLU A 272 -14.91 19.28 8.69
CA GLU A 272 -14.93 18.62 7.39
C GLU A 272 -15.78 17.35 7.42
N PHE A 273 -15.71 16.57 8.50
CA PHE A 273 -16.58 15.42 8.69
C PHE A 273 -18.06 15.84 8.70
N LYS A 274 -18.40 16.83 9.53
CA LYS A 274 -19.78 17.34 9.64
C LYS A 274 -20.30 17.87 8.29
N LYS A 275 -19.48 18.61 7.57
CA LYS A 275 -19.79 19.12 6.23
C LYS A 275 -20.08 18.00 5.24
N ARG A 276 -19.28 16.92 5.25
CA ARG A 276 -19.35 15.81 4.29
C ARG A 276 -20.41 14.77 4.68
N ARG A 277 -20.53 14.46 5.96
CA ARG A 277 -21.43 13.39 6.45
C ARG A 277 -22.74 13.92 7.01
N GLY A 278 -22.81 15.19 7.39
CA GLY A 278 -24.05 15.86 7.83
C GLY A 278 -24.42 15.63 9.30
N TYR A 279 -23.45 15.20 10.14
CA TYR A 279 -23.59 15.06 11.59
C TYR A 279 -22.22 15.22 12.28
N ASP A 280 -22.22 15.36 13.62
CA ASP A 280 -21.01 15.53 14.41
C ASP A 280 -20.39 14.18 14.75
N VAL A 281 -19.09 14.02 14.47
CA VAL A 281 -18.33 12.80 14.79
C VAL A 281 -17.87 12.76 16.25
N GLN A 282 -17.73 13.89 16.91
CA GLN A 282 -17.07 13.98 18.22
C GLN A 282 -17.67 13.05 19.28
N PRO A 283 -19.01 12.95 19.43
CA PRO A 283 -19.61 12.05 20.40
C PRO A 283 -19.30 10.57 20.17
N TYR A 284 -18.98 10.19 18.94
CA TYR A 284 -18.70 8.80 18.57
C TYR A 284 -17.22 8.43 18.63
N LEU A 285 -16.30 9.40 18.60
CA LEU A 285 -14.87 9.15 18.52
C LEU A 285 -14.34 8.15 19.55
N PRO A 286 -14.74 8.20 20.84
CA PRO A 286 -14.27 7.21 21.81
C PRO A 286 -14.62 5.76 21.47
N PHE A 287 -15.67 5.56 20.67
CA PHE A 287 -16.26 4.24 20.41
C PHE A 287 -15.93 3.69 19.03
N ILE A 288 -15.57 4.54 18.08
CA ILE A 288 -15.19 4.11 16.71
C ILE A 288 -13.71 3.74 16.59
N LEU A 289 -12.86 4.17 17.53
CA LEU A 289 -11.42 3.94 17.54
C LEU A 289 -11.08 2.70 18.35
N PHE A 290 -9.98 2.05 17.98
CA PHE A 290 -9.39 0.94 18.73
C PHE A 290 -8.15 1.41 19.49
N LYS A 291 -7.74 0.66 20.52
CA LYS A 291 -6.53 0.98 21.26
C LYS A 291 -5.30 0.80 20.34
N MET A 292 -4.52 1.85 20.22
CA MET A 292 -3.29 1.86 19.42
C MET A 292 -2.11 1.35 20.23
N GLY A 293 -1.26 0.55 19.59
CA GLY A 293 0.04 0.13 20.10
C GLY A 293 1.20 0.81 19.38
N SER A 294 2.39 0.33 19.63
CA SER A 294 3.59 0.83 18.94
C SER A 294 3.51 0.64 17.43
N MET A 295 4.07 1.56 16.67
CA MET A 295 4.03 1.58 15.21
C MET A 295 2.60 1.59 14.63
N GLY A 296 1.64 2.21 15.33
CA GLY A 296 0.26 2.30 14.87
C GLY A 296 -0.52 1.00 14.85
N ASN A 297 0.04 -0.09 15.33
CA ASN A 297 -0.66 -1.36 15.39
C ASN A 297 -1.78 -1.34 16.41
N VAL A 298 -2.98 -1.79 16.04
CA VAL A 298 -4.09 -1.95 16.97
C VAL A 298 -3.79 -3.12 17.92
N LEU A 299 -3.91 -2.87 19.22
CA LEU A 299 -3.72 -3.90 20.22
C LEU A 299 -4.96 -4.77 20.42
N THR A 300 -6.13 -4.24 20.09
CA THR A 300 -7.39 -4.98 20.14
C THR A 300 -8.39 -4.39 19.15
N TYR A 301 -9.03 -5.25 18.38
CA TYR A 301 -10.16 -4.90 17.51
C TYR A 301 -11.50 -5.03 18.22
N GLU A 302 -11.53 -5.61 19.41
CA GLU A 302 -12.73 -5.73 20.20
C GLU A 302 -12.88 -4.51 21.09
N PRO A 303 -14.00 -3.77 21.03
CA PRO A 303 -14.28 -2.72 22.01
C PRO A 303 -14.35 -3.35 23.40
N LYS A 304 -13.80 -2.68 24.40
CA LYS A 304 -13.86 -3.17 25.79
C LYS A 304 -15.27 -3.14 26.37
N VAL A 305 -16.18 -2.38 25.79
CA VAL A 305 -17.59 -2.32 26.15
C VAL A 305 -18.39 -3.17 25.15
N ARG A 306 -19.38 -3.89 25.66
CA ARG A 306 -20.37 -4.57 24.83
C ARG A 306 -21.48 -3.58 24.45
N PHE A 307 -21.61 -3.31 23.16
CA PHE A 307 -22.71 -2.52 22.60
C PHE A 307 -24.00 -3.34 22.48
N THR A 308 -25.14 -2.67 22.54
CA THR A 308 -26.37 -3.29 22.00
C THR A 308 -26.24 -3.43 20.48
N PRO A 309 -26.99 -4.37 19.84
CA PRO A 309 -26.91 -4.55 18.39
C PRO A 309 -27.17 -3.27 17.59
N GLU A 310 -28.10 -2.43 18.04
CA GLU A 310 -28.47 -1.17 17.39
C GLU A 310 -27.36 -0.13 17.48
N LEU A 311 -26.71 -0.03 18.66
CA LEU A 311 -25.57 0.90 18.81
C LEU A 311 -24.34 0.37 18.07
N ASP A 312 -24.09 -0.93 18.06
CA ASP A 312 -22.98 -1.54 17.32
C ASP A 312 -23.08 -1.25 15.82
N ASP A 313 -24.26 -1.41 15.22
CA ASP A 313 -24.51 -1.03 13.80
C ASP A 313 -24.25 0.47 13.58
N THR A 314 -24.73 1.31 14.50
CA THR A 314 -24.46 2.76 14.44
C THR A 314 -22.95 3.05 14.49
N ILE A 315 -22.21 2.45 15.41
CA ILE A 315 -20.76 2.64 15.56
C ILE A 315 -20.02 2.18 14.29
N GLN A 316 -20.39 1.05 13.72
CA GLN A 316 -19.80 0.55 12.46
C GLN A 316 -20.03 1.52 11.30
N ARG A 317 -21.22 2.10 11.17
CA ARG A 317 -21.55 3.08 10.14
C ARG A 317 -20.80 4.39 10.30
N VAL A 318 -20.66 4.88 11.53
CA VAL A 318 -19.88 6.08 11.83
C VAL A 318 -18.40 5.84 11.57
N ARG A 319 -17.88 4.65 11.90
CA ARG A 319 -16.48 4.28 11.60
C ARG A 319 -16.22 4.29 10.09
N TYR A 320 -17.13 3.75 9.28
CA TYR A 320 -17.04 3.83 7.83
C TYR A 320 -16.98 5.30 7.35
N ASP A 321 -17.89 6.13 7.83
CA ASP A 321 -17.95 7.56 7.47
C ASP A 321 -16.66 8.30 7.84
N PHE A 322 -16.05 7.95 8.98
CA PHE A 322 -14.79 8.52 9.43
C PHE A 322 -13.61 8.07 8.54
N GLU A 323 -13.51 6.80 8.22
CA GLU A 323 -12.47 6.27 7.32
C GLU A 323 -12.60 6.86 5.92
N TYR A 324 -13.82 6.98 5.42
CA TYR A 324 -14.08 7.59 4.12
C TYR A 324 -13.70 9.08 4.10
N THR A 325 -14.03 9.82 5.14
CA THR A 325 -13.64 11.23 5.29
C THR A 325 -12.11 11.39 5.28
N LYS A 326 -11.37 10.55 5.99
CA LYS A 326 -9.91 10.54 5.96
C LYS A 326 -9.37 10.28 4.56
N ALA A 327 -9.91 9.30 3.86
CA ALA A 327 -9.49 8.96 2.50
C ALA A 327 -9.70 10.13 1.52
N GLU A 328 -10.85 10.80 1.59
CA GLU A 328 -11.14 12.00 0.79
C GLU A 328 -10.17 13.14 1.10
N LEU A 329 -9.96 13.45 2.38
CA LEU A 329 -9.05 14.51 2.79
C LEU A 329 -7.59 14.25 2.40
N LEU A 330 -7.13 13.02 2.54
CA LEU A 330 -5.79 12.64 2.09
C LEU A 330 -5.62 12.86 0.59
N ARG A 331 -6.60 12.41 -0.19
CA ARG A 331 -6.58 12.59 -1.65
C ARG A 331 -6.55 14.07 -2.04
N GLU A 332 -7.41 14.88 -1.44
CA GLU A 332 -7.53 16.31 -1.76
C GLU A 332 -6.33 17.14 -1.27
N ARG A 333 -5.79 16.81 -0.09
CA ARG A 333 -4.82 17.67 0.61
C ARG A 333 -3.38 17.21 0.43
N PHE A 334 -3.14 15.92 0.29
CA PHE A 334 -1.81 15.38 0.04
C PHE A 334 -1.63 14.94 -1.40
N THR A 335 -2.39 13.93 -1.85
CA THR A 335 -2.18 13.33 -3.17
C THR A 335 -2.27 14.36 -4.29
N GLN A 336 -3.34 15.14 -4.34
CA GLN A 336 -3.51 16.17 -5.38
C GLN A 336 -2.43 17.24 -5.31
N THR A 337 -2.08 17.69 -4.11
CA THR A 337 -1.01 18.67 -3.91
C THR A 337 0.34 18.16 -4.41
N TYR A 338 0.65 16.90 -4.15
CA TYR A 338 1.87 16.25 -4.61
C TYR A 338 1.91 16.11 -6.15
N LEU A 339 0.79 15.69 -6.74
CA LEU A 339 0.67 15.57 -8.20
C LEU A 339 0.83 16.92 -8.89
N ASP A 340 0.17 17.96 -8.38
CA ASP A 340 0.26 19.31 -8.93
C ASP A 340 1.68 19.88 -8.81
N TRP A 341 2.35 19.62 -7.71
CA TRP A 341 3.75 20.01 -7.49
C TRP A 341 4.68 19.33 -8.49
N CYS A 342 4.61 18.01 -8.65
CA CYS A 342 5.40 17.28 -9.64
C CYS A 342 5.13 17.77 -11.07
N LYS A 343 3.86 17.99 -11.41
CA LYS A 343 3.46 18.53 -12.71
C LYS A 343 4.03 19.94 -12.95
N GLY A 344 3.98 20.79 -11.93
CA GLY A 344 4.56 22.14 -11.99
C GLY A 344 6.08 22.14 -12.20
N LEU A 345 6.77 21.12 -11.69
CA LEU A 345 8.22 20.90 -11.88
C LEU A 345 8.55 20.18 -13.19
N ASN A 346 7.55 19.75 -13.94
CA ASN A 346 7.70 18.92 -15.15
C ASN A 346 8.51 17.64 -14.89
N VAL A 347 8.23 16.97 -13.79
CA VAL A 347 8.77 15.66 -13.44
C VAL A 347 7.61 14.70 -13.11
N LYS A 348 7.85 13.40 -13.21
CA LYS A 348 6.84 12.40 -12.89
C LYS A 348 6.66 12.24 -11.39
N SER A 349 5.43 11.97 -10.97
CA SER A 349 5.10 11.56 -9.61
C SER A 349 5.23 10.05 -9.48
N ARG A 350 5.98 9.58 -8.48
CA ARG A 350 6.12 8.16 -8.14
C ARG A 350 5.82 7.98 -6.66
N ALA A 351 4.99 7.01 -6.31
CA ALA A 351 4.57 6.81 -4.93
C ALA A 351 4.24 5.36 -4.61
N GLN A 352 4.60 4.97 -3.40
CA GLN A 352 3.99 3.86 -2.67
C GLN A 352 2.79 4.43 -1.90
N ALA A 353 1.65 4.50 -2.58
CA ALA A 353 0.45 5.17 -2.07
C ALA A 353 -0.36 4.28 -1.12
N TYR A 354 0.32 3.57 -0.27
CA TYR A 354 -0.22 2.68 0.76
C TYR A 354 0.64 2.79 2.02
N GLY A 355 0.15 2.20 3.05
CA GLY A 355 0.73 2.20 4.36
C GLY A 355 -0.38 2.04 5.38
N ARG A 356 -0.17 2.49 6.59
CA ARG A 356 -1.13 2.30 7.66
C ARG A 356 -2.35 3.19 7.46
N GLY A 357 -3.47 2.55 7.11
CA GLY A 357 -4.77 3.21 7.03
C GLY A 357 -5.24 3.61 5.64
N PHE A 358 -4.57 3.21 4.55
CA PHE A 358 -4.94 3.62 3.19
C PHE A 358 -5.16 2.43 2.26
N PHE A 359 -6.20 2.53 1.43
CA PHE A 359 -6.52 1.51 0.46
C PHE A 359 -5.65 1.63 -0.80
N PRO A 360 -4.80 0.64 -1.10
CA PRO A 360 -3.75 0.77 -2.12
C PRO A 360 -4.25 1.03 -3.54
N LEU A 361 -5.40 0.50 -3.92
CA LEU A 361 -5.92 0.64 -5.29
C LEU A 361 -6.28 2.10 -5.60
N GLU A 362 -7.20 2.69 -4.84
CA GLU A 362 -7.67 4.05 -5.11
C GLU A 362 -6.57 5.09 -4.90
N SER A 363 -5.75 4.89 -3.88
CA SER A 363 -4.62 5.78 -3.59
C SER A 363 -3.57 5.79 -4.70
N SER A 364 -3.45 4.72 -5.49
CA SER A 364 -2.44 4.56 -6.54
C SER A 364 -2.89 5.04 -7.93
N LEU A 365 -4.19 5.32 -8.13
CA LEU A 365 -4.77 5.58 -9.45
C LEU A 365 -4.13 6.75 -10.20
N ASP A 366 -3.81 7.83 -9.51
CA ASP A 366 -3.50 9.11 -10.15
C ASP A 366 -2.00 9.39 -10.29
N TYR A 367 -1.12 8.68 -9.58
CA TYR A 367 0.33 8.83 -9.73
C TYR A 367 0.82 8.40 -11.12
N ASP A 368 1.79 9.12 -11.69
CA ASP A 368 2.37 8.77 -12.99
C ASP A 368 3.02 7.39 -12.97
N ILE A 369 3.71 7.08 -11.88
CA ILE A 369 4.37 5.80 -11.64
C ILE A 369 3.87 5.24 -10.30
N PRO A 370 2.79 4.45 -10.31
CA PRO A 370 2.37 3.74 -9.12
C PRO A 370 3.41 2.68 -8.76
N GLU A 371 3.75 2.62 -7.47
CA GLU A 371 4.76 1.69 -6.96
C GLU A 371 4.19 0.83 -5.84
N CYS A 372 4.63 -0.41 -5.80
CA CYS A 372 4.37 -1.38 -4.75
C CYS A 372 5.69 -1.90 -4.17
N GLU A 373 5.64 -2.96 -3.36
CA GLU A 373 6.83 -3.59 -2.79
C GLU A 373 6.69 -5.10 -2.67
N SER A 374 7.82 -5.79 -2.67
CA SER A 374 7.95 -7.20 -2.30
C SER A 374 9.08 -7.39 -1.31
N TRP A 375 9.01 -8.45 -0.51
CA TRP A 375 9.96 -8.70 0.55
C TRP A 375 10.70 -10.01 0.36
N THR A 376 11.98 -10.02 0.75
CA THR A 376 12.69 -11.27 1.00
C THR A 376 12.20 -11.82 2.33
N MET A 377 11.80 -13.06 2.36
CA MET A 377 11.34 -13.68 3.58
C MET A 377 12.50 -14.13 4.44
N THR A 378 12.84 -13.31 5.44
CA THR A 378 13.89 -13.61 6.42
C THR A 378 13.56 -14.83 7.29
N TRP A 379 12.30 -15.20 7.35
CA TRP A 379 11.80 -16.37 8.07
C TRP A 379 11.45 -17.56 7.17
N LEU A 380 11.75 -17.49 5.87
CA LEU A 380 11.79 -18.69 5.06
C LEU A 380 12.85 -19.61 5.65
N ARG A 381 12.42 -20.66 6.30
CA ARG A 381 13.31 -21.71 6.83
C ARG A 381 13.86 -22.59 5.73
N HIS A 382 13.72 -22.14 4.50
CA HIS A 382 14.18 -22.83 3.32
C HIS A 382 15.70 -22.97 3.35
N ARG A 383 16.17 -24.19 3.43
CA ARG A 383 17.58 -24.50 3.29
C ARG A 383 17.91 -24.80 1.83
N LEU A 384 19.14 -24.55 1.46
CA LEU A 384 19.62 -24.89 0.12
C LEU A 384 19.41 -26.41 -0.10
N GLY A 385 18.65 -26.76 -1.14
CA GLY A 385 18.32 -28.14 -1.46
C GLY A 385 16.98 -28.65 -0.91
N GLU A 386 16.27 -27.87 -0.10
CA GLU A 386 14.91 -28.20 0.37
C GLU A 386 13.84 -27.55 -0.49
N GLU A 387 12.70 -28.21 -0.63
CA GLU A 387 11.52 -27.60 -1.26
C GLU A 387 10.94 -26.49 -0.37
N MET A 388 10.51 -25.41 -1.01
CA MET A 388 9.69 -24.41 -0.31
C MET A 388 8.34 -25.03 0.03
N SER A 389 7.98 -25.01 1.31
CA SER A 389 6.64 -25.42 1.71
C SER A 389 5.57 -24.47 1.13
N GLU A 390 4.34 -24.95 1.01
CA GLU A 390 3.23 -24.08 0.59
C GLU A 390 3.04 -22.88 1.54
N GLU A 391 3.37 -23.07 2.82
CA GLU A 391 3.35 -21.99 3.81
C GLU A 391 4.46 -20.97 3.54
N ASP A 392 5.68 -21.42 3.26
CA ASP A 392 6.80 -20.54 2.91
C ASP A 392 6.51 -19.78 1.61
N TYR A 393 5.92 -20.46 0.63
CA TYR A 393 5.50 -19.85 -0.61
C TYR A 393 4.40 -18.80 -0.39
N ARG A 394 3.44 -19.04 0.49
CA ARG A 394 2.44 -18.05 0.90
C ARG A 394 3.03 -16.88 1.66
N ARG A 395 3.98 -17.12 2.55
CA ARG A 395 4.69 -16.06 3.27
C ARG A 395 5.49 -15.18 2.33
N GLY A 396 6.17 -15.77 1.34
CA GLY A 396 6.84 -15.04 0.25
C GLY A 396 5.90 -14.17 -0.58
N ARG A 397 4.59 -14.37 -0.45
CA ARG A 397 3.54 -13.63 -1.17
C ARG A 397 2.75 -12.66 -0.31
N ALA A 398 3.16 -12.41 0.93
CA ALA A 398 2.40 -11.54 1.82
C ALA A 398 2.04 -10.19 1.16
N TYR A 399 2.91 -9.67 0.32
CA TYR A 399 2.75 -8.39 -0.37
C TYR A 399 2.19 -8.49 -1.79
N THR A 400 1.98 -9.65 -2.36
CA THR A 400 1.46 -9.78 -3.73
C THR A 400 0.06 -9.17 -3.89
N MET A 401 -0.73 -9.08 -2.84
CA MET A 401 -2.01 -8.42 -2.88
C MET A 401 -1.89 -6.91 -3.04
N VAL A 402 -0.97 -6.27 -2.31
CA VAL A 402 -0.65 -4.86 -2.51
C VAL A 402 -0.20 -4.63 -3.94
N ASN A 403 0.71 -5.46 -4.44
CA ASN A 403 1.18 -5.40 -5.81
C ASN A 403 0.03 -5.52 -6.82
N LYS A 404 -0.89 -6.44 -6.59
CA LYS A 404 -2.04 -6.66 -7.46
C LYS A 404 -3.02 -5.47 -7.44
N TYR A 405 -3.20 -4.81 -6.31
CA TYR A 405 -3.98 -3.58 -6.22
C TYR A 405 -3.33 -2.43 -7.01
N VAL A 406 -2.02 -2.25 -6.83
CA VAL A 406 -1.27 -1.18 -7.51
C VAL A 406 -1.22 -1.39 -9.02
N SER A 407 -0.98 -2.62 -9.48
CA SER A 407 -1.01 -2.95 -10.91
C SER A 407 -2.41 -2.78 -11.50
N SER A 408 -3.45 -3.16 -10.76
CA SER A 408 -4.84 -2.94 -11.17
C SER A 408 -5.16 -1.46 -11.35
N ALA A 409 -4.71 -0.61 -10.42
CA ALA A 409 -4.84 0.84 -10.52
C ALA A 409 -4.18 1.40 -11.79
N ALA A 410 -2.97 0.93 -12.09
CA ALA A 410 -2.26 1.29 -13.32
C ALA A 410 -3.04 0.87 -14.58
N HIS A 411 -3.55 -0.36 -14.61
CA HIS A 411 -4.34 -0.89 -15.72
C HIS A 411 -5.62 -0.09 -15.95
N LEU A 412 -6.34 0.27 -14.89
CA LEU A 412 -7.55 1.09 -14.94
C LEU A 412 -7.29 2.48 -15.54
N ARG A 413 -6.09 3.01 -15.38
CA ARG A 413 -5.64 4.28 -15.96
C ARG A 413 -4.86 4.15 -17.27
N GLY A 414 -4.72 2.95 -17.82
CA GLY A 414 -3.98 2.69 -19.05
C GLY A 414 -2.47 2.87 -18.93
N LYS A 415 -1.91 2.78 -17.72
CA LYS A 415 -0.48 2.90 -17.46
C LYS A 415 0.20 1.54 -17.60
N ARG A 416 1.36 1.51 -18.26
CA ARG A 416 2.15 0.30 -18.47
C ARG A 416 3.35 0.19 -17.53
N LEU A 417 3.78 1.30 -16.93
CA LEU A 417 4.86 1.33 -15.97
C LEU A 417 4.29 1.16 -14.55
N VAL A 418 4.51 -0.02 -14.00
CA VAL A 418 4.20 -0.36 -12.61
C VAL A 418 5.52 -0.68 -11.93
N SER A 419 5.95 0.18 -11.02
CA SER A 419 7.21 0.05 -10.32
C SER A 419 7.04 -0.79 -9.04
N CYS A 420 8.11 -1.40 -8.60
CA CYS A 420 8.15 -2.14 -7.35
C CYS A 420 9.48 -1.94 -6.64
N GLU A 421 9.44 -1.56 -5.37
CA GLU A 421 10.54 -1.79 -4.45
C GLU A 421 10.67 -3.29 -4.27
N GLU A 422 11.69 -3.87 -4.92
CA GLU A 422 11.75 -5.31 -5.08
C GLU A 422 12.70 -5.96 -4.09
N MET A 423 12.20 -6.99 -3.44
CA MET A 423 12.94 -7.84 -2.51
C MET A 423 13.50 -7.04 -1.33
N THR A 424 12.65 -6.28 -0.69
CA THR A 424 12.95 -5.54 0.54
C THR A 424 13.52 -6.47 1.61
N ASN A 425 14.59 -6.05 2.24
CA ASN A 425 15.28 -6.80 3.29
C ASN A 425 15.83 -5.85 4.34
N THR A 426 15.53 -6.12 5.60
CA THR A 426 16.00 -5.29 6.72
C THR A 426 16.91 -6.03 7.70
N TYR A 427 17.09 -7.35 7.56
CA TYR A 427 17.71 -8.16 8.63
C TYR A 427 18.83 -9.10 8.20
N THR A 428 18.96 -9.45 6.93
CA THR A 428 19.78 -10.58 6.52
C THR A 428 20.73 -10.25 5.37
N VAL A 429 21.79 -9.57 5.69
CA VAL A 429 22.93 -9.35 4.78
C VAL A 429 23.55 -10.71 4.42
N PHE A 430 23.89 -10.91 3.15
CA PHE A 430 24.46 -12.15 2.57
C PHE A 430 23.57 -13.39 2.54
N ASN A 431 22.33 -13.33 2.99
CA ASN A 431 21.43 -14.50 3.01
C ASN A 431 20.58 -14.66 1.73
N MET A 432 20.73 -13.80 0.75
CA MET A 432 20.02 -13.88 -0.51
C MET A 432 20.89 -14.45 -1.61
N THR A 433 20.36 -15.44 -2.32
CA THR A 433 20.96 -15.95 -3.56
C THR A 433 20.29 -15.34 -4.78
N LEU A 434 20.96 -15.35 -5.93
CA LEU A 434 20.37 -14.90 -7.19
C LEU A 434 19.13 -15.72 -7.58
N GLU A 435 19.08 -17.01 -7.19
CA GLU A 435 17.91 -17.86 -7.40
C GLU A 435 16.70 -17.36 -6.62
N LEU A 436 16.86 -17.04 -5.32
CA LEU A 436 15.78 -16.51 -4.50
C LEU A 436 15.31 -15.14 -5.00
N LEU A 437 16.24 -14.26 -5.40
CA LEU A 437 15.91 -12.99 -6.02
C LEU A 437 15.10 -13.18 -7.31
N LYS A 438 15.46 -14.18 -8.14
CA LYS A 438 14.71 -14.47 -9.37
C LYS A 438 13.31 -15.00 -9.06
N ILE A 439 13.17 -15.95 -8.14
CA ILE A 439 11.86 -16.49 -7.75
C ILE A 439 10.94 -15.36 -7.25
N GLY A 440 11.42 -14.54 -6.33
CA GLY A 440 10.65 -13.40 -5.81
C GLY A 440 10.35 -12.36 -6.89
N GLY A 441 11.31 -12.07 -7.75
CA GLY A 441 11.14 -11.15 -8.87
C GLY A 441 10.12 -11.64 -9.92
N ASP A 442 10.08 -12.93 -10.20
CA ASP A 442 9.08 -13.54 -11.09
C ASP A 442 7.67 -13.47 -10.47
N GLN A 443 7.53 -13.74 -9.18
CA GLN A 443 6.26 -13.58 -8.47
C GLN A 443 5.78 -12.12 -8.47
N THR A 444 6.71 -11.18 -8.32
CA THR A 444 6.44 -9.75 -8.43
C THR A 444 5.92 -9.40 -9.83
N ALA A 445 6.57 -9.89 -10.89
CA ALA A 445 6.14 -9.68 -12.27
C ALA A 445 4.75 -10.29 -12.55
N ILE A 446 4.46 -11.48 -12.03
CA ILE A 446 3.14 -12.12 -12.16
C ILE A 446 2.03 -11.28 -11.51
N SER A 447 2.32 -10.53 -10.46
CA SER A 447 1.35 -9.63 -9.84
C SER A 447 1.07 -8.34 -10.65
N GLY A 448 1.71 -8.18 -11.81
CA GLY A 448 1.51 -7.08 -12.75
C GLY A 448 2.58 -5.99 -12.72
N VAL A 449 3.65 -6.20 -11.96
CA VAL A 449 4.81 -5.28 -11.92
C VAL A 449 5.58 -5.36 -13.25
N THR A 450 6.00 -4.21 -13.76
CA THR A 450 6.72 -4.12 -15.04
C THR A 450 8.11 -3.49 -14.91
N HIS A 451 8.49 -3.00 -13.74
CA HIS A 451 9.81 -2.42 -13.49
C HIS A 451 10.25 -2.60 -12.04
N SER A 452 11.51 -2.88 -11.82
CA SER A 452 12.06 -3.19 -10.50
C SER A 452 13.02 -2.10 -10.03
N ILE A 453 12.83 -1.68 -8.79
CA ILE A 453 13.77 -0.88 -8.01
C ILE A 453 14.29 -1.78 -6.90
N PHE A 454 15.50 -2.27 -7.02
CA PHE A 454 16.06 -3.17 -6.01
C PHE A 454 16.27 -2.45 -4.67
N HIS A 455 15.96 -3.14 -3.58
CA HIS A 455 16.15 -2.67 -2.21
C HIS A 455 17.39 -3.33 -1.60
N GLY A 456 18.59 -2.71 -1.60
CA GLY A 456 19.06 -1.70 -2.51
C GLY A 456 20.56 -1.59 -2.34
N PHE A 457 21.17 -0.59 -2.89
CA PHE A 457 22.62 -0.36 -2.85
C PHE A 457 22.97 0.69 -1.77
N ASN A 458 23.88 0.33 -0.86
CA ASN A 458 24.36 1.25 0.18
C ASN A 458 25.56 2.02 -0.32
N TYR A 459 25.53 3.36 -0.26
CA TYR A 459 26.74 4.16 -0.38
C TYR A 459 27.74 3.74 0.71
N SER A 460 28.91 3.31 0.30
CA SER A 460 29.98 2.88 1.20
C SER A 460 31.32 3.19 0.57
N PRO A 461 32.17 4.03 1.20
CA PRO A 461 33.51 4.30 0.69
C PRO A 461 34.31 3.02 0.53
N LYS A 462 35.16 2.99 -0.50
CA LYS A 462 36.02 1.82 -0.77
C LYS A 462 36.89 1.45 0.43
N GLU A 463 37.29 2.44 1.23
CA GLU A 463 38.13 2.28 2.42
C GLU A 463 37.36 1.75 3.64
N ALA A 464 36.03 1.71 3.59
CA ALA A 464 35.25 1.20 4.71
C ALA A 464 35.60 -0.27 4.98
N PRO A 465 35.86 -0.63 6.26
CA PRO A 465 36.10 -2.02 6.61
C PRO A 465 34.98 -2.96 6.16
N PHE A 466 35.36 -4.14 5.70
CA PHE A 466 34.36 -5.16 5.34
C PHE A 466 33.36 -5.39 6.49
N PRO A 467 32.04 -5.45 6.23
CA PRO A 467 31.36 -5.51 4.93
C PRO A 467 31.03 -4.15 4.29
N GLY A 468 31.46 -3.04 4.85
CA GLY A 468 31.14 -1.69 4.43
C GLY A 468 30.02 -1.06 5.25
N TRP A 469 29.51 0.07 4.79
CA TRP A 469 28.37 0.76 5.42
C TRP A 469 27.06 0.13 4.95
N ILE A 470 26.36 -0.58 5.83
CA ILE A 470 25.13 -1.28 5.50
C ILE A 470 24.02 -0.80 6.42
N ARG A 471 23.00 -0.18 5.84
CA ARG A 471 21.77 0.17 6.55
C ARG A 471 20.70 -0.90 6.34
N TYR A 472 20.45 -1.26 5.08
CA TYR A 472 19.42 -2.20 4.66
C TYR A 472 19.87 -3.01 3.43
N GLY A 473 19.05 -3.95 3.04
CA GLY A 473 19.09 -4.62 1.76
C GLY A 473 19.65 -6.03 1.79
N ALA A 474 19.47 -6.72 0.69
CA ALA A 474 20.03 -8.05 0.43
C ALA A 474 21.53 -8.00 0.09
N TYR A 475 22.12 -6.86 0.22
CA TYR A 475 23.50 -6.52 -0.06
C TYR A 475 23.88 -6.62 -1.53
N TYR A 476 23.27 -5.80 -2.34
CA TYR A 476 23.68 -5.56 -3.74
C TYR A 476 24.95 -4.71 -3.74
N ASN A 477 26.12 -5.37 -3.71
CA ASN A 477 27.42 -4.71 -3.58
C ASN A 477 28.52 -5.59 -4.14
N GLU A 478 29.62 -4.97 -4.61
CA GLU A 478 30.79 -5.66 -5.14
C GLU A 478 31.46 -6.63 -4.15
N ASN A 479 31.24 -6.46 -2.86
CA ASN A 479 31.73 -7.38 -1.83
C ASN A 479 30.89 -8.65 -1.69
N ASN A 480 29.74 -8.74 -2.36
CA ASN A 480 28.93 -9.95 -2.35
C ASN A 480 29.47 -10.98 -3.36
N ASN A 481 29.55 -12.23 -2.95
CA ASN A 481 30.16 -13.31 -3.74
C ASN A 481 29.48 -13.56 -5.09
N TRP A 482 28.18 -13.22 -5.23
CA TRP A 482 27.48 -13.35 -6.50
C TRP A 482 27.52 -12.11 -7.38
N TRP A 483 28.14 -11.01 -6.94
CA TRP A 483 28.18 -9.77 -7.71
C TRP A 483 28.75 -9.92 -9.13
N PRO A 484 29.79 -10.69 -9.40
CA PRO A 484 30.28 -10.89 -10.75
C PRO A 484 29.24 -11.49 -11.70
N TYR A 485 28.24 -12.19 -11.18
CA TYR A 485 27.16 -12.83 -11.92
C TYR A 485 25.86 -12.00 -11.94
N PHE A 486 25.78 -10.95 -11.14
CA PHE A 486 24.58 -10.13 -10.98
C PHE A 486 24.12 -9.50 -12.31
N LYS A 487 25.05 -9.16 -13.20
CA LYS A 487 24.76 -8.63 -14.55
C LYS A 487 23.83 -9.55 -15.38
N TYR A 488 23.84 -10.84 -15.16
CA TYR A 488 22.94 -11.77 -15.86
C TYR A 488 21.51 -11.65 -15.36
N TYR A 489 21.35 -11.46 -14.06
CA TYR A 489 20.05 -11.23 -13.45
C TYR A 489 19.48 -9.86 -13.85
N THR A 490 20.26 -8.80 -13.81
CA THR A 490 19.83 -7.47 -14.27
C THR A 490 19.47 -7.44 -15.74
N ALA A 491 20.22 -8.16 -16.58
CA ALA A 491 19.90 -8.33 -18.00
C ALA A 491 18.55 -9.05 -18.20
N TYR A 492 18.29 -10.11 -17.44
CA TYR A 492 17.01 -10.80 -17.42
C TYR A 492 15.87 -9.86 -17.02
N LYS A 493 16.01 -9.12 -15.94
CA LYS A 493 15.02 -8.14 -15.46
C LYS A 493 14.75 -7.03 -16.49
N GLY A 494 15.81 -6.52 -17.12
CA GLY A 494 15.69 -5.51 -18.18
C GLY A 494 14.92 -6.01 -19.39
N ARG A 495 15.18 -7.24 -19.84
CA ARG A 495 14.43 -7.89 -20.93
C ARG A 495 12.96 -8.07 -20.59
N MET A 496 12.67 -8.55 -19.39
CA MET A 496 11.30 -8.68 -18.90
C MET A 496 10.59 -7.34 -18.87
N ALA A 497 11.18 -6.33 -18.25
CA ALA A 497 10.61 -5.00 -18.15
C ALA A 497 10.34 -4.38 -19.54
N SER A 498 11.28 -4.51 -20.47
CA SER A 498 11.11 -4.04 -21.84
C SER A 498 9.91 -4.70 -22.53
N ALA A 499 9.79 -6.01 -22.43
CA ALA A 499 8.66 -6.74 -23.02
C ALA A 499 7.33 -6.34 -22.39
N LEU A 500 7.25 -6.35 -21.06
CA LEU A 500 6.01 -6.08 -20.33
C LEU A 500 5.52 -4.64 -20.50
N GLN A 501 6.41 -3.65 -20.59
CA GLN A 501 6.04 -2.25 -20.81
C GLN A 501 5.67 -1.93 -22.27
N HIS A 502 5.96 -2.81 -23.23
CA HIS A 502 5.49 -2.69 -24.61
C HIS A 502 4.10 -3.29 -24.83
N GLY A 503 3.50 -3.85 -23.82
CA GLY A 503 2.15 -4.37 -23.83
C GLY A 503 1.31 -3.90 -22.65
N THR A 504 0.03 -4.24 -22.70
CA THR A 504 -0.92 -4.06 -21.62
C THR A 504 -1.36 -5.43 -21.11
N MET A 505 -1.30 -5.68 -19.81
CA MET A 505 -1.76 -6.95 -19.25
C MET A 505 -3.26 -7.13 -19.53
N TYR A 506 -3.61 -8.26 -20.11
CA TYR A 506 -5.00 -8.61 -20.39
C TYR A 506 -5.70 -9.06 -19.11
N ALA A 507 -6.90 -8.54 -18.88
CA ALA A 507 -7.81 -9.01 -17.85
C ALA A 507 -9.26 -8.77 -18.30
N ASP A 508 -10.12 -9.77 -18.17
CA ASP A 508 -11.55 -9.70 -18.45
C ASP A 508 -12.41 -10.03 -17.22
N ILE A 509 -11.76 -10.18 -16.07
CA ILE A 509 -12.38 -10.44 -14.77
C ILE A 509 -12.00 -9.32 -13.81
N ALA A 510 -12.98 -8.79 -13.09
CA ALA A 510 -12.77 -7.84 -12.01
C ALA A 510 -13.09 -8.48 -10.65
N ILE A 511 -12.44 -8.01 -9.59
CA ILE A 511 -12.66 -8.46 -8.22
C ILE A 511 -12.91 -7.25 -7.34
N LEU A 512 -14.05 -7.25 -6.63
CA LEU A 512 -14.33 -6.28 -5.57
C LEU A 512 -14.00 -6.89 -4.20
N HIS A 513 -13.09 -6.25 -3.50
CA HIS A 513 -12.73 -6.60 -2.13
C HIS A 513 -13.68 -5.91 -1.14
N PRO A 514 -13.98 -6.51 0.05
CA PRO A 514 -14.93 -5.96 1.02
C PRO A 514 -14.36 -4.79 1.82
N ILE A 515 -13.91 -3.73 1.15
CA ILE A 515 -13.28 -2.56 1.80
C ILE A 515 -14.29 -1.82 2.67
N ALA A 516 -15.54 -1.68 2.21
CA ALA A 516 -16.59 -1.04 2.99
C ALA A 516 -16.84 -1.76 4.32
N ASP A 517 -16.91 -3.08 4.29
CA ASP A 517 -17.07 -3.90 5.50
C ASP A 517 -15.85 -3.82 6.42
N MET A 518 -14.65 -3.79 5.85
CA MET A 518 -13.42 -3.62 6.63
C MET A 518 -13.36 -2.26 7.31
N TRP A 519 -13.71 -1.21 6.62
CA TRP A 519 -13.76 0.14 7.20
C TRP A 519 -14.80 0.24 8.31
N SER A 520 -15.94 -0.42 8.14
CA SER A 520 -17.01 -0.45 9.14
C SER A 520 -16.62 -1.21 10.41
N THR A 521 -16.01 -2.39 10.26
CA THR A 521 -15.77 -3.32 11.39
C THR A 521 -14.41 -3.11 12.07
N LEU A 522 -13.38 -2.82 11.31
CA LEU A 522 -12.01 -2.77 11.82
C LEU A 522 -11.40 -1.37 11.75
N GLY A 523 -11.89 -0.51 10.85
CA GLY A 523 -11.16 0.70 10.48
C GLY A 523 -9.83 0.35 9.79
N MET A 524 -9.17 1.38 9.26
CA MET A 524 -7.91 1.21 8.50
C MET A 524 -6.74 1.93 9.16
N GLN A 525 -6.93 2.41 10.37
CA GLN A 525 -6.00 3.34 11.04
C GLN A 525 -4.65 2.73 11.42
N ASN A 526 -4.52 1.42 11.35
CA ASN A 526 -3.34 0.71 11.84
C ASN A 526 -2.88 -0.43 10.94
N GLU A 527 -3.64 -0.74 9.91
CA GLU A 527 -3.29 -1.84 9.00
C GLU A 527 -2.39 -1.34 7.90
N PRO A 528 -1.10 -1.71 7.84
CA PRO A 528 -0.20 -1.27 6.80
C PRO A 528 -0.59 -1.86 5.44
N PHE A 529 -1.11 -3.11 5.47
CA PHE A 529 -1.48 -3.87 4.29
C PHE A 529 -2.87 -4.47 4.51
N PRO A 530 -3.92 -3.66 4.36
CA PRO A 530 -5.29 -4.03 4.75
C PRO A 530 -5.78 -5.34 4.16
N ALA A 531 -5.13 -5.76 3.11
CA ALA A 531 -5.46 -7.00 2.44
C ALA A 531 -4.85 -8.25 3.07
N THR A 532 -3.96 -8.15 4.06
CA THR A 532 -3.24 -9.31 4.57
C THR A 532 -3.90 -9.96 5.78
N THR A 533 -4.63 -9.21 6.58
CA THR A 533 -5.20 -9.69 7.84
C THR A 533 -6.64 -10.14 7.76
N ASN A 534 -7.43 -9.50 6.89
CA ASN A 534 -8.85 -9.84 6.70
C ASN A 534 -9.05 -10.71 5.49
N VAL A 535 -10.01 -11.64 5.60
CA VAL A 535 -10.31 -12.61 4.57
C VAL A 535 -9.01 -13.25 4.06
N LYS A 536 -8.46 -14.14 4.85
CA LYS A 536 -7.13 -14.77 4.64
C LYS A 536 -6.91 -15.41 3.26
N TYR A 537 -7.99 -15.70 2.51
CA TYR A 537 -7.93 -16.33 1.19
C TYR A 537 -7.99 -15.36 0.01
N LYS A 538 -7.98 -14.05 0.23
CA LYS A 538 -8.13 -13.04 -0.85
C LYS A 538 -7.14 -13.19 -1.98
N THR A 539 -5.87 -13.37 -1.63
CA THR A 539 -4.81 -13.58 -2.62
C THR A 539 -5.02 -14.88 -3.40
N LEU A 540 -5.62 -15.89 -2.79
CA LEU A 540 -5.83 -17.17 -3.42
C LEU A 540 -6.87 -17.12 -4.55
N VAL A 541 -7.82 -16.18 -4.50
CA VAL A 541 -8.84 -16.03 -5.56
C VAL A 541 -8.22 -15.49 -6.84
N TRP A 542 -7.50 -14.36 -6.80
CA TRP A 542 -6.90 -13.81 -8.01
C TRP A 542 -5.81 -14.73 -8.57
N GLU A 543 -5.06 -15.38 -7.70
CA GLU A 543 -4.06 -16.36 -8.11
C GLU A 543 -4.68 -17.57 -8.80
N ALA A 544 -5.77 -18.11 -8.26
CA ALA A 544 -6.50 -19.23 -8.87
C ALA A 544 -7.02 -18.88 -10.27
N ILE A 545 -7.48 -17.64 -10.48
CA ILE A 545 -7.88 -17.14 -11.80
C ILE A 545 -6.71 -17.21 -12.79
N HIS A 546 -5.55 -16.68 -12.40
CA HIS A 546 -4.36 -16.70 -13.25
C HIS A 546 -3.78 -18.10 -13.47
N LYS A 547 -3.84 -18.97 -12.45
CA LYS A 547 -3.41 -20.37 -12.54
C LYS A 547 -4.30 -21.23 -13.44
N ASN A 548 -5.49 -20.74 -13.73
CA ASN A 548 -6.45 -21.37 -14.65
C ASN A 548 -6.56 -20.67 -16.01
N GLY A 549 -5.57 -19.88 -16.41
CA GLY A 549 -5.45 -19.34 -17.76
C GLY A 549 -6.33 -18.14 -18.06
N SER A 550 -6.79 -17.43 -17.04
CA SER A 550 -7.49 -16.14 -17.14
C SER A 550 -6.67 -15.01 -16.51
N GLY A 551 -7.11 -13.77 -16.68
CA GLY A 551 -6.50 -12.60 -16.07
C GLY A 551 -7.54 -11.74 -15.37
N CYS A 552 -7.16 -11.12 -14.25
CA CYS A 552 -8.04 -10.29 -13.46
C CYS A 552 -7.37 -9.02 -12.95
N ASP A 553 -8.20 -8.04 -12.61
CA ASP A 553 -7.84 -6.84 -11.88
C ASP A 553 -8.76 -6.66 -10.66
N TYR A 554 -8.29 -5.96 -9.65
CA TYR A 554 -9.15 -5.43 -8.62
C TYR A 554 -9.83 -4.14 -9.09
N VAL A 555 -11.04 -3.93 -8.62
CA VAL A 555 -11.79 -2.68 -8.75
C VAL A 555 -12.29 -2.24 -7.39
N SER A 556 -12.71 -0.99 -7.29
CA SER A 556 -13.36 -0.43 -6.11
C SER A 556 -14.79 -0.03 -6.40
N GLU A 557 -15.55 0.31 -5.37
CA GLU A 557 -16.92 0.79 -5.56
C GLU A 557 -16.98 2.07 -6.40
N SER A 558 -16.04 3.01 -6.21
CA SER A 558 -15.99 4.23 -7.03
C SER A 558 -15.73 3.91 -8.51
N ILE A 559 -14.86 2.96 -8.81
CA ILE A 559 -14.64 2.47 -10.18
C ILE A 559 -15.90 1.88 -10.77
N ILE A 560 -16.64 1.06 -10.00
CA ILE A 560 -17.90 0.47 -10.45
C ILE A 560 -18.97 1.55 -10.73
N ARG A 561 -19.09 2.55 -9.84
CA ARG A 561 -20.05 3.65 -10.02
C ARG A 561 -19.76 4.50 -11.24
N ASP A 562 -18.48 4.76 -11.53
CA ASP A 562 -18.05 5.57 -12.65
C ASP A 562 -18.01 4.80 -13.98
N ALA A 563 -18.07 3.46 -13.93
CA ALA A 563 -18.02 2.61 -15.11
C ALA A 563 -19.31 2.71 -15.97
N GLU A 564 -19.15 2.50 -17.26
CA GLU A 564 -20.25 2.25 -18.18
C GLU A 564 -20.56 0.75 -18.23
N MET A 565 -21.84 0.38 -18.05
CA MET A 565 -22.30 -1.01 -18.17
C MET A 565 -22.91 -1.21 -19.55
N LYS A 566 -22.23 -1.97 -20.41
CA LYS A 566 -22.64 -2.12 -21.80
C LYS A 566 -22.30 -3.50 -22.36
N ASP A 567 -23.26 -4.11 -23.03
CA ASP A 567 -23.10 -5.38 -23.75
C ASP A 567 -22.50 -6.51 -22.88
N GLY A 568 -22.87 -6.55 -21.61
CA GLY A 568 -22.35 -7.52 -20.64
C GLY A 568 -20.96 -7.19 -20.07
N TYR A 569 -20.47 -5.98 -20.30
CA TYR A 569 -19.17 -5.53 -19.79
C TYR A 569 -19.29 -4.37 -18.82
N LEU A 570 -18.44 -4.38 -17.81
CA LEU A 570 -18.08 -3.24 -17.00
C LEU A 570 -16.89 -2.54 -17.70
N CYS A 571 -17.15 -1.33 -18.24
CA CYS A 571 -16.16 -0.56 -19.00
C CYS A 571 -15.69 0.63 -18.19
N TYR A 572 -14.38 0.70 -17.94
CA TYR A 572 -13.73 1.80 -17.24
C TYR A 572 -12.39 2.13 -17.91
N GLY A 573 -12.23 3.36 -18.39
CA GLY A 573 -11.04 3.75 -19.15
C GLY A 573 -10.77 2.73 -20.27
N PRO A 574 -9.56 2.18 -20.38
CA PRO A 574 -9.23 1.19 -21.40
C PRO A 574 -9.66 -0.24 -21.05
N ARG A 575 -10.29 -0.46 -19.90
CA ARG A 575 -10.60 -1.81 -19.40
C ARG A 575 -12.04 -2.22 -19.67
N LYS A 576 -12.23 -3.52 -19.93
CA LYS A 576 -13.54 -4.17 -20.08
C LYS A 576 -13.54 -5.50 -19.34
N TYR A 577 -14.45 -5.63 -18.38
CA TYR A 577 -14.59 -6.84 -17.59
C TYR A 577 -15.97 -7.46 -17.82
N LYS A 578 -16.00 -8.72 -18.23
CA LYS A 578 -17.28 -9.46 -18.45
C LYS A 578 -17.76 -10.23 -17.23
N THR A 579 -16.87 -10.43 -16.26
CA THR A 579 -17.13 -11.16 -15.03
C THR A 579 -16.64 -10.36 -13.84
N LEU A 580 -17.45 -10.31 -12.77
CA LEU A 580 -17.14 -9.66 -11.52
C LEU A 580 -17.28 -10.65 -10.36
N PHE A 581 -16.27 -10.71 -9.50
CA PHE A 581 -16.32 -11.44 -8.23
C PHE A 581 -16.36 -10.47 -7.07
N LEU A 582 -17.33 -10.66 -6.16
CA LEU A 582 -17.42 -9.97 -4.89
C LEU A 582 -16.95 -10.94 -3.80
N ILE A 583 -15.90 -10.57 -3.05
CA ILE A 583 -15.37 -11.43 -2.00
C ILE A 583 -15.90 -10.99 -0.63
N GLU A 584 -16.85 -11.75 -0.08
CA GLU A 584 -17.48 -11.48 1.23
C GLU A 584 -17.97 -10.03 1.36
N VAL A 585 -18.53 -9.47 0.30
CA VAL A 585 -19.06 -8.11 0.31
C VAL A 585 -20.48 -8.14 0.87
N GLU A 586 -20.67 -7.69 2.09
CA GLU A 586 -21.96 -7.61 2.78
C GLU A 586 -22.60 -6.24 2.67
N SER A 587 -21.76 -5.19 2.57
CA SER A 587 -22.20 -3.80 2.51
C SER A 587 -21.69 -3.09 1.27
N MET A 588 -22.49 -2.22 0.70
CA MET A 588 -22.09 -1.32 -0.38
C MET A 588 -23.01 -0.09 -0.45
N GLU A 589 -22.56 0.93 -1.16
CA GLU A 589 -23.42 2.08 -1.43
C GLU A 589 -24.58 1.70 -2.37
N PRO A 590 -25.78 2.31 -2.21
CA PRO A 590 -26.92 2.06 -3.09
C PRO A 590 -26.63 2.27 -4.58
N ALA A 591 -25.83 3.31 -4.88
CA ALA A 591 -25.43 3.57 -6.26
C ALA A 591 -24.53 2.47 -6.85
N THR A 592 -23.70 1.83 -6.04
CA THR A 592 -22.93 0.65 -6.45
C THR A 592 -23.85 -0.53 -6.74
N ALA A 593 -24.79 -0.80 -5.86
CA ALA A 593 -25.78 -1.88 -6.06
C ALA A 593 -26.62 -1.68 -7.35
N HIS A 594 -27.01 -0.45 -7.64
CA HIS A 594 -27.67 -0.10 -8.89
C HIS A 594 -26.79 -0.38 -10.11
N LYS A 595 -25.54 0.03 -10.09
CA LYS A 595 -24.59 -0.24 -11.18
C LYS A 595 -24.33 -1.73 -11.38
N LEU A 596 -24.30 -2.52 -10.31
CA LEU A 596 -24.22 -3.98 -10.42
C LEU A 596 -25.46 -4.56 -11.07
N TYR A 597 -26.65 -4.03 -10.75
CA TYR A 597 -27.88 -4.41 -11.44
C TYR A 597 -27.77 -4.11 -12.94
N ASP A 598 -27.34 -2.92 -13.33
CA ASP A 598 -27.15 -2.57 -14.75
C ASP A 598 -26.18 -3.53 -15.45
N PHE A 599 -25.09 -3.90 -14.78
CA PHE A 599 -24.11 -4.87 -15.27
C PHE A 599 -24.74 -6.24 -15.51
N VAL A 600 -25.46 -6.78 -14.53
CA VAL A 600 -26.11 -8.09 -14.62
C VAL A 600 -27.26 -8.06 -15.63
N ALA A 601 -28.04 -6.97 -15.68
CA ALA A 601 -29.12 -6.77 -16.65
C ALA A 601 -28.58 -6.72 -18.09
N SER A 602 -27.39 -6.17 -18.31
CA SER A 602 -26.74 -6.12 -19.63
C SER A 602 -26.00 -7.42 -20.00
N TRP A 603 -26.25 -8.53 -19.30
CA TRP A 603 -25.60 -9.83 -19.48
C TRP A 603 -24.23 -10.03 -18.87
N GLY A 604 -23.77 -9.12 -18.03
CA GLY A 604 -22.60 -9.35 -17.18
C GLY A 604 -22.85 -10.45 -16.14
N ARG A 605 -21.80 -11.14 -15.73
CA ARG A 605 -21.89 -12.16 -14.69
C ARG A 605 -21.25 -11.68 -13.41
N ASN A 606 -22.00 -11.76 -12.32
CA ASN A 606 -21.54 -11.39 -10.99
C ASN A 606 -21.60 -12.59 -10.06
N PHE A 607 -20.44 -12.98 -9.51
CA PHE A 607 -20.32 -14.02 -8.52
C PHE A 607 -20.07 -13.41 -7.15
N CYS A 608 -20.88 -13.76 -6.18
CA CYS A 608 -20.69 -13.40 -4.78
C CYS A 608 -20.07 -14.59 -4.05
N ILE A 609 -18.94 -14.40 -3.38
CA ILE A 609 -18.30 -15.45 -2.60
C ILE A 609 -18.73 -15.28 -1.15
N GLU A 610 -19.32 -16.31 -0.56
CA GLU A 610 -19.81 -16.47 0.82
C GLU A 610 -21.00 -15.57 1.20
N ALA A 611 -21.17 -14.40 0.62
CA ALA A 611 -22.24 -13.49 1.00
C ALA A 611 -22.79 -12.71 -0.19
N TYR A 612 -24.10 -12.44 -0.17
CA TYR A 612 -24.72 -11.39 -0.98
C TYR A 612 -24.68 -10.07 -0.22
N PRO A 613 -24.49 -8.93 -0.90
CA PRO A 613 -24.71 -7.64 -0.28
C PRO A 613 -26.15 -7.51 0.23
N HIS A 614 -26.32 -6.96 1.43
CA HIS A 614 -27.64 -6.88 2.07
C HIS A 614 -27.88 -5.59 2.87
N LYS A 615 -26.87 -4.74 2.99
CA LYS A 615 -26.97 -3.44 3.67
C LYS A 615 -26.14 -2.37 2.98
N SER A 616 -26.45 -1.12 3.30
CA SER A 616 -25.68 0.05 2.88
C SER A 616 -24.57 0.38 3.88
N VAL A 617 -23.81 1.41 3.58
CA VAL A 617 -22.73 1.98 4.41
C VAL A 617 -23.07 3.39 4.86
N GLY A 618 -22.42 3.85 5.94
CA GLY A 618 -22.63 5.17 6.52
C GLY A 618 -23.91 5.28 7.36
N LEU A 619 -23.97 6.34 8.17
CA LEU A 619 -25.05 6.50 9.16
C LEU A 619 -26.28 7.21 8.60
N LYS A 620 -26.09 8.30 7.85
CA LYS A 620 -27.20 9.14 7.45
C LYS A 620 -28.11 8.47 6.43
N GLY A 621 -29.37 8.33 6.75
CA GLY A 621 -30.37 7.74 5.85
C GLY A 621 -30.24 6.23 5.66
N HIS A 622 -29.55 5.53 6.55
CA HIS A 622 -29.24 4.10 6.42
C HIS A 622 -30.45 3.21 6.24
N ASP A 623 -31.57 3.45 6.94
CA ASP A 623 -32.79 2.64 6.79
C ASP A 623 -33.32 2.62 5.36
N LYS A 624 -33.29 3.76 4.69
CA LYS A 624 -33.68 3.89 3.28
C LYS A 624 -32.66 3.23 2.38
N HIS A 625 -31.38 3.50 2.61
CA HIS A 625 -30.29 3.01 1.78
C HIS A 625 -30.14 1.48 1.88
N ASP A 626 -30.35 0.89 3.05
CA ASP A 626 -30.37 -0.57 3.23
C ASP A 626 -31.45 -1.22 2.37
N LYS A 627 -32.67 -0.64 2.37
CA LYS A 627 -33.76 -1.12 1.51
C LYS A 627 -33.43 -1.03 0.03
N GLU A 628 -32.82 0.07 -0.39
CA GLU A 628 -32.39 0.24 -1.79
C GLU A 628 -31.39 -0.84 -2.21
N VAL A 629 -30.39 -1.14 -1.39
CA VAL A 629 -29.42 -2.22 -1.65
C VAL A 629 -30.14 -3.57 -1.74
N GLN A 630 -31.02 -3.87 -0.78
CA GLN A 630 -31.81 -5.11 -0.75
C GLN A 630 -32.69 -5.28 -1.97
N GLU A 631 -33.33 -4.20 -2.42
CA GLU A 631 -34.17 -4.21 -3.62
C GLU A 631 -33.40 -4.52 -4.91
N TRP A 632 -32.21 -3.88 -5.09
CA TRP A 632 -31.36 -4.15 -6.25
C TRP A 632 -30.83 -5.58 -6.22
N VAL A 633 -30.41 -6.07 -5.07
CA VAL A 633 -29.95 -7.46 -4.91
C VAL A 633 -31.09 -8.45 -5.19
N ALA A 634 -32.28 -8.18 -4.68
CA ALA A 634 -33.44 -9.04 -4.94
C ALA A 634 -33.78 -9.13 -6.44
N LYS A 635 -33.71 -8.02 -7.18
CA LYS A 635 -33.89 -8.00 -8.64
C LYS A 635 -32.81 -8.82 -9.35
N MET A 636 -31.55 -8.71 -8.93
CA MET A 636 -30.45 -9.48 -9.54
C MET A 636 -30.58 -10.98 -9.28
N LYS A 637 -31.03 -11.39 -8.11
CA LYS A 637 -31.28 -12.81 -7.78
C LYS A 637 -32.33 -13.49 -8.68
N GLN A 638 -33.21 -12.71 -9.32
CA GLN A 638 -34.19 -13.22 -10.27
C GLN A 638 -33.60 -13.47 -11.67
N MET A 639 -32.36 -13.08 -11.90
CA MET A 639 -31.69 -13.24 -13.20
C MET A 639 -30.85 -14.52 -13.20
N ASP A 640 -31.46 -15.63 -13.61
CA ASP A 640 -30.85 -16.95 -13.60
C ASP A 640 -29.48 -16.98 -14.29
N GLY A 641 -28.49 -17.59 -13.60
CA GLY A 641 -27.16 -17.83 -14.14
C GLY A 641 -26.26 -16.58 -14.25
N ARG A 642 -26.74 -15.42 -13.77
CA ARG A 642 -25.99 -14.15 -13.88
C ARG A 642 -25.58 -13.51 -12.56
N PHE A 643 -26.30 -13.81 -11.48
CA PHE A 643 -25.99 -13.34 -10.14
C PHE A 643 -25.98 -14.52 -9.17
N ILE A 644 -24.78 -14.99 -8.79
CA ILE A 644 -24.57 -16.34 -8.28
C ILE A 644 -23.80 -16.27 -6.97
N LEU A 645 -24.29 -17.01 -5.95
CA LEU A 645 -23.57 -17.24 -4.71
C LEU A 645 -22.66 -18.46 -4.86
N LEU A 646 -21.38 -18.29 -4.56
CA LEU A 646 -20.39 -19.35 -4.50
C LEU A 646 -19.90 -19.53 -3.07
N HIS A 647 -19.61 -20.77 -2.70
CA HIS A 647 -18.91 -21.09 -1.46
C HIS A 647 -17.44 -21.34 -1.74
N LYS A 648 -16.58 -20.76 -0.90
CA LYS A 648 -15.14 -20.96 -1.00
C LYS A 648 -14.78 -22.40 -0.62
N PRO A 649 -13.69 -22.95 -1.16
CA PRO A 649 -13.18 -24.24 -0.74
C PRO A 649 -12.43 -24.08 0.61
N GLU A 650 -12.18 -25.20 1.27
CA GLU A 650 -11.33 -25.19 2.46
C GLU A 650 -9.84 -24.92 2.12
N LYS A 651 -9.32 -25.53 1.05
CA LYS A 651 -7.89 -25.48 0.71
C LYS A 651 -7.61 -25.30 -0.79
N ASP A 652 -8.18 -26.12 -1.67
CA ASP A 652 -7.84 -26.14 -3.09
C ASP A 652 -8.59 -25.07 -3.89
N PHE A 653 -8.08 -23.84 -3.88
CA PHE A 653 -8.64 -22.74 -4.68
C PHE A 653 -8.41 -22.91 -6.18
N VAL A 654 -7.34 -23.59 -6.59
CA VAL A 654 -7.02 -23.81 -8.02
C VAL A 654 -8.05 -24.76 -8.63
N GLY A 655 -8.27 -25.91 -8.01
CA GLY A 655 -9.29 -26.85 -8.45
C GLY A 655 -10.72 -26.31 -8.33
N TRP A 656 -10.99 -25.57 -7.25
CA TRP A 656 -12.25 -24.89 -7.07
C TRP A 656 -12.58 -23.93 -8.23
N TYR A 657 -11.64 -23.09 -8.61
CA TYR A 657 -11.87 -22.12 -9.70
C TYR A 657 -12.00 -22.83 -11.06
N GLN A 658 -11.24 -23.90 -11.29
CA GLN A 658 -11.42 -24.73 -12.48
C GLN A 658 -12.86 -25.29 -12.55
N GLY A 659 -13.41 -25.72 -11.42
CA GLY A 659 -14.81 -26.13 -11.29
C GLY A 659 -15.77 -25.00 -11.66
N VAL A 660 -15.55 -23.80 -11.11
CA VAL A 660 -16.36 -22.59 -11.43
C VAL A 660 -16.33 -22.28 -12.93
N GLN A 661 -15.16 -22.35 -13.57
CA GLN A 661 -15.05 -22.16 -15.02
C GLN A 661 -15.91 -23.17 -15.80
N LYS A 662 -15.87 -24.43 -15.40
CA LYS A 662 -16.61 -25.51 -16.06
C LYS A 662 -18.11 -25.39 -15.84
N ASP A 663 -18.53 -25.19 -14.60
CA ASP A 663 -19.94 -25.20 -14.20
C ASP A 663 -20.70 -24.00 -14.79
N TYR A 664 -20.03 -22.87 -14.93
CA TYR A 664 -20.62 -21.63 -15.43
C TYR A 664 -20.14 -21.25 -16.85
N GLY A 665 -19.36 -22.08 -17.51
CA GLY A 665 -18.89 -21.84 -18.87
C GLY A 665 -18.03 -20.57 -19.00
N LEU A 666 -17.16 -20.30 -18.02
CA LEU A 666 -16.20 -19.21 -18.08
C LEU A 666 -14.99 -19.64 -18.92
N THR A 667 -14.94 -19.21 -20.17
CA THR A 667 -13.86 -19.59 -21.08
C THR A 667 -12.61 -18.78 -20.81
N PRO A 668 -11.50 -19.41 -20.35
CA PRO A 668 -10.21 -18.73 -20.23
C PRO A 668 -9.63 -18.42 -21.62
N TYR A 669 -8.75 -17.41 -21.72
CA TYR A 669 -8.00 -17.18 -22.94
C TYR A 669 -6.97 -18.27 -23.22
N MET A 670 -6.62 -19.02 -22.17
CA MET A 670 -5.67 -20.15 -22.21
C MET A 670 -6.20 -21.26 -21.33
N THR A 671 -6.51 -22.39 -21.93
CA THR A 671 -6.88 -23.60 -21.17
C THR A 671 -5.61 -24.31 -20.73
N ILE A 672 -5.44 -24.47 -19.42
CA ILE A 672 -4.39 -25.26 -18.80
C ILE A 672 -5.04 -26.57 -18.34
N GLU A 673 -4.67 -27.69 -18.98
CA GLU A 673 -5.32 -28.98 -18.75
C GLU A 673 -5.17 -29.46 -17.30
N LYS A 674 -3.96 -29.28 -16.76
CA LYS A 674 -3.62 -29.61 -15.38
C LYS A 674 -3.07 -28.35 -14.70
N PRO A 675 -3.93 -27.50 -14.14
CA PRO A 675 -3.46 -26.35 -13.38
C PRO A 675 -2.72 -26.81 -12.12
N ASP A 676 -1.75 -26.00 -11.70
CA ASP A 676 -0.85 -26.33 -10.60
C ASP A 676 -0.70 -25.13 -9.67
N PRO A 677 -0.62 -25.30 -8.35
CA PRO A 677 -0.46 -24.20 -7.39
C PRO A 677 0.77 -23.30 -7.64
N TYR A 678 1.80 -23.84 -8.29
CA TYR A 678 3.07 -23.15 -8.55
C TYR A 678 3.19 -22.56 -9.96
N LEU A 679 2.28 -22.92 -10.88
CA LEU A 679 2.27 -22.42 -12.25
C LEU A 679 1.36 -21.20 -12.38
N MET A 680 1.95 -20.05 -12.66
CA MET A 680 1.20 -18.81 -12.94
C MET A 680 1.56 -18.27 -14.32
N GLN A 681 0.65 -17.49 -14.87
CA GLN A 681 0.84 -16.86 -16.16
C GLN A 681 0.18 -15.48 -16.22
N ASN A 682 0.70 -14.63 -17.10
CA ASN A 682 0.07 -13.39 -17.54
C ASN A 682 0.05 -13.35 -19.06
N ARG A 683 -0.98 -12.69 -19.60
CA ARG A 683 -1.10 -12.34 -21.02
C ARG A 683 -0.94 -10.84 -21.18
N TYR A 684 -0.09 -10.41 -22.08
CA TYR A 684 0.11 -9.03 -22.46
C TYR A 684 -0.22 -8.83 -23.94
N GLN A 685 -0.89 -7.75 -24.26
CA GLN A 685 -1.22 -7.37 -25.64
C GLN A 685 -0.42 -6.13 -26.06
N GLY A 686 0.38 -6.26 -27.09
CA GLY A 686 1.10 -5.16 -27.70
C GLY A 686 0.21 -4.29 -28.61
N ASP A 687 0.66 -3.07 -28.94
CA ASP A 687 -0.07 -2.12 -29.79
C ASP A 687 -0.32 -2.65 -31.20
N ASN A 688 0.56 -3.51 -31.68
CA ASN A 688 0.47 -4.15 -32.99
C ASN A 688 -0.27 -5.50 -32.98
N ARG A 689 -1.10 -5.75 -31.98
CA ARG A 689 -1.79 -7.03 -31.74
C ARG A 689 -0.84 -8.21 -31.51
N GLU A 690 0.35 -7.93 -31.03
CA GLU A 690 1.27 -8.97 -30.56
C GLU A 690 0.78 -9.49 -29.21
N GLU A 691 0.81 -10.81 -29.06
CA GLU A 691 0.45 -11.49 -27.82
C GLU A 691 1.70 -12.02 -27.16
N MET A 692 1.90 -11.66 -25.90
CA MET A 692 3.01 -12.12 -25.09
C MET A 692 2.47 -12.87 -23.88
N PHE A 693 3.04 -14.01 -23.58
CA PHE A 693 2.70 -14.79 -22.40
C PHE A 693 3.92 -14.92 -21.52
N PHE A 694 3.76 -14.54 -20.27
CA PHE A 694 4.76 -14.74 -19.24
C PHE A 694 4.32 -15.87 -18.33
N PHE A 695 5.18 -16.89 -18.19
CA PHE A 695 4.97 -18.03 -17.32
C PHE A 695 6.00 -18.04 -16.21
N SER A 696 5.57 -18.31 -14.99
CA SER A 696 6.43 -18.55 -13.84
C SER A 696 6.04 -19.87 -13.19
N TYR A 697 7.01 -20.77 -13.01
CA TYR A 697 6.85 -22.00 -12.27
C TYR A 697 7.82 -22.01 -11.08
N ALA A 698 7.27 -21.86 -9.89
CA ALA A 698 8.05 -21.63 -8.68
C ALA A 698 8.22 -22.90 -7.83
N HIS A 699 8.40 -24.04 -8.48
CA HIS A 699 8.72 -25.30 -7.80
C HIS A 699 10.15 -25.75 -8.15
N ARG A 700 10.98 -25.94 -7.14
CA ARG A 700 12.43 -26.10 -7.34
C ARG A 700 12.83 -27.47 -7.91
N TYR A 701 12.15 -28.53 -7.52
CA TYR A 701 12.58 -29.92 -7.79
C TYR A 701 11.60 -30.75 -8.59
N ASN A 702 10.37 -30.31 -8.75
CA ASN A 702 9.37 -31.03 -9.53
C ASN A 702 9.18 -30.40 -10.91
N SER A 703 9.17 -31.22 -11.93
CA SER A 703 8.71 -30.83 -13.26
C SER A 703 7.20 -31.02 -13.35
N HIS A 704 6.50 -30.03 -13.84
CA HIS A 704 5.08 -30.10 -14.13
C HIS A 704 4.87 -30.17 -15.63
N GLN A 705 4.14 -31.18 -16.10
CA GLN A 705 3.78 -31.33 -17.51
C GLN A 705 2.27 -31.11 -17.67
N THR A 706 1.92 -30.11 -18.45
CA THR A 706 0.55 -29.78 -18.78
C THR A 706 0.41 -29.38 -20.25
N ARG A 707 -0.76 -29.67 -20.83
CA ARG A 707 -1.10 -29.15 -22.16
C ARG A 707 -1.73 -27.77 -22.02
N ILE A 708 -1.31 -26.85 -22.86
CA ILE A 708 -1.83 -25.51 -22.97
C ILE A 708 -2.49 -25.34 -24.34
N SER A 709 -3.72 -24.85 -24.35
CA SER A 709 -4.48 -24.54 -25.56
C SER A 709 -4.99 -23.10 -25.51
N PHE A 710 -4.78 -22.33 -26.56
CA PHE A 710 -5.24 -20.95 -26.63
C PHE A 710 -6.68 -20.89 -27.18
N SER A 711 -7.45 -19.93 -26.69
CA SER A 711 -8.82 -19.67 -27.18
C SER A 711 -8.79 -19.19 -28.65
N ASN A 712 -9.93 -19.34 -29.33
CA ASN A 712 -10.09 -18.88 -30.71
C ASN A 712 -9.85 -17.37 -30.89
N GLU A 713 -10.12 -16.56 -29.87
CA GLU A 713 -9.83 -15.12 -29.88
C GLU A 713 -8.33 -14.84 -29.98
N VAL A 714 -7.50 -15.60 -29.26
CA VAL A 714 -6.03 -15.49 -29.30
C VAL A 714 -5.50 -15.95 -30.67
N VAL A 715 -6.08 -17.01 -31.22
CA VAL A 715 -5.62 -17.60 -32.50
C VAL A 715 -6.03 -16.73 -33.69
N LYS A 716 -7.24 -16.14 -33.68
CA LYS A 716 -7.71 -15.25 -34.76
C LYS A 716 -6.95 -13.94 -34.86
N GLY A 717 -6.28 -13.50 -33.81
CA GLY A 717 -5.38 -12.35 -33.86
C GLY A 717 -4.12 -12.57 -34.70
N ARG A 718 -3.87 -13.80 -35.19
CA ARG A 718 -2.73 -14.16 -36.04
C ARG A 718 -3.01 -14.10 -37.56
N GLN A 719 -4.26 -13.85 -37.97
CA GLN A 719 -4.62 -13.60 -39.36
C GLN A 719 -4.71 -12.08 -39.62
#